data_964c5173e400b030eabf58847207637a
#
_entry.id   964c5173e400b030eabf58847207637a
#
_cell.length_a   1.000
_cell.length_b   1.000
_cell.length_c   1.000
_cell.angle_alpha   90.00
_cell.angle_beta   90.00
_cell.angle_gamma   90.00
#
_symmetry.space_group_name_H-M   'P 1'
#
loop_
_entity.id
_entity.type
_entity.pdbx_description
1 polymer ?
#
loop_
_entity_poly.entity_id
_entity_poly.type
_entity_poly.pdbx_seq_one_letter_code
_entity_poly.pdbx_strand_id
1 'polypeptide(L)'
;MGIATFAVVDLETTGNQLDYDEIIQIGITFVRQNQVIDTYHSMIRTDLEIPPFIQALTSIEEEMLVQAPYFNEVADDIYQLIKDCVFVAHNISFDLNFIKKAFEKCNIQFKPKRVMDTLELFKIAFPTDKSYQLSALAESHHIPLNNAHRADEDATTTAKLMIKAFEKFEQLHLDTQKQLYYLSKNLKYDLYHILFEMVRNYQTKPPNNQFEQFEQIIYRKQIDLKKPAVNFDGTLKDLYKNVTQSLNLTYRPQQLYLAEIILDQLMHSDKAMIEAPLGSGKSLAYLLAATMYNIETGRHVMISTNTKLLQSQLLEKDIPLLNDVLDFKINASLIKSKNDYISLGLISQILKDDTNNYEVSILKMQLLIWITETNTGDIQELNLKGGQKMYVDQKIETYVPVRHDIHYYNYIKRNAQNIQIGITNHAHLIHSDSENTIYQLFDDCIIDEAHRLPDYALNQVTNDLNYSDVKYQLGLIGKNENEKLLKAVDKLEQQRILEKLDIAPIDVFGLKININELHDLNEQLFTTIYNIIQTSNVYDDDIHKYHYVYDFETGEILKDLRAIIDKLNKTIEIFNGMNHKTIKSVRKQLLYLHDKFKLIEQSIKDHHTSFISIKNLAQKSTIRLLVKDYDVKDILTKQVLEKFKSLTFISGTLTFNHSFKAFQNWFNEDIDFNTFEISTPLTSSNHTNVFVPNDVETYNYKNLDDYVASIVDYIVEYITVTQSKCLVLFTSYKMMHMVQDLLNELPELEDYVILTQQQNQNYKIVQQFNNFDKSILLGTSTFFEGFDFQANGLKCVMIAKLPFMNKHNIKYWLMDSEFTSTFKDYVLPDAVTRFRQGLGRLIRHEDDKGLIVSFDDRLVNSTYKSFFAQSLEHFKQRKGNIKQFNKLLNQIQRSIDNESKS
;
A
#
# COMPACT_ATOMS: atom_id res chain seq x y z
N MET A 1 14.37 -27.27 -22.55
CA MET A 1 15.13 -26.08 -22.96
C MET A 1 16.28 -26.49 -23.87
N GLY A 2 16.69 -25.63 -24.84
CA GLY A 2 17.83 -25.90 -25.74
C GLY A 2 19.17 -25.95 -24.99
N ILE A 3 20.25 -26.13 -25.76
CA ILE A 3 21.62 -26.35 -25.24
C ILE A 3 22.25 -25.07 -24.60
N ALA A 4 21.50 -23.95 -24.47
CA ALA A 4 22.04 -22.72 -23.94
C ALA A 4 22.41 -22.85 -22.45
N THR A 5 23.61 -22.38 -22.09
CA THR A 5 24.03 -22.20 -20.70
C THR A 5 23.78 -20.77 -20.31
N PHE A 6 23.22 -20.54 -19.13
CA PHE A 6 23.00 -19.24 -18.53
C PHE A 6 24.10 -19.01 -17.49
N ALA A 7 24.74 -17.86 -17.52
CA ALA A 7 25.63 -17.37 -16.48
C ALA A 7 24.86 -16.29 -15.68
N VAL A 8 24.40 -16.68 -14.50
CA VAL A 8 23.70 -15.75 -13.58
C VAL A 8 24.77 -15.10 -12.74
N VAL A 9 24.96 -13.81 -12.93
CA VAL A 9 26.03 -13.00 -12.36
C VAL A 9 25.46 -12.02 -11.35
N ASP A 10 26.14 -11.89 -10.23
CA ASP A 10 25.90 -10.86 -9.22
C ASP A 10 27.22 -10.27 -8.77
N LEU A 11 27.26 -8.96 -8.51
CA LEU A 11 28.47 -8.22 -8.17
C LEU A 11 28.25 -7.38 -6.91
N GLU A 12 29.25 -7.41 -6.01
CA GLU A 12 29.37 -6.40 -4.97
C GLU A 12 30.45 -5.39 -5.35
N THR A 13 30.22 -4.13 -5.03
CA THR A 13 31.07 -3.01 -5.44
C THR A 13 31.32 -2.05 -4.31
N THR A 14 32.35 -1.19 -4.40
CA THR A 14 32.61 -0.13 -3.43
C THR A 14 31.53 0.97 -3.41
N GLY A 15 30.67 1.01 -4.45
CA GLY A 15 29.57 1.95 -4.58
C GLY A 15 28.84 1.79 -5.91
N ASN A 16 28.04 2.79 -6.30
CA ASN A 16 27.20 2.71 -7.50
C ASN A 16 27.64 3.58 -8.67
N GLN A 17 28.78 4.26 -8.57
CA GLN A 17 29.28 5.16 -9.59
C GLN A 17 30.29 4.45 -10.50
N LEU A 18 29.85 4.10 -11.71
CA LEU A 18 30.58 3.27 -12.66
C LEU A 18 32.03 3.75 -12.94
N ASP A 19 32.28 5.06 -12.91
CA ASP A 19 33.59 5.64 -13.22
C ASP A 19 34.54 5.69 -12.01
N TYR A 20 34.04 5.57 -10.80
CA TYR A 20 34.79 5.75 -9.55
C TYR A 20 34.84 4.50 -8.70
N ASP A 21 33.81 3.65 -8.77
CA ASP A 21 33.72 2.46 -7.94
C ASP A 21 34.26 1.20 -8.63
N GLU A 22 34.66 0.23 -7.84
CA GLU A 22 35.26 -1.01 -8.31
C GLU A 22 34.51 -2.25 -7.76
N ILE A 23 34.63 -3.36 -8.46
CA ILE A 23 34.09 -4.66 -8.04
C ILE A 23 34.95 -5.19 -6.89
N ILE A 24 34.31 -5.61 -5.80
CA ILE A 24 34.95 -6.23 -4.61
C ILE A 24 34.59 -7.71 -4.45
N GLN A 25 33.49 -8.15 -5.08
CA GLN A 25 33.12 -9.57 -5.13
C GLN A 25 32.38 -9.86 -6.42
N ILE A 26 32.59 -11.06 -6.96
CA ILE A 26 31.86 -11.61 -8.10
C ILE A 26 31.36 -13.00 -7.78
N GLY A 27 30.06 -13.23 -8.02
CA GLY A 27 29.41 -14.52 -7.97
C GLY A 27 28.79 -14.87 -9.33
N ILE A 28 29.01 -16.10 -9.80
CA ILE A 28 28.45 -16.60 -11.05
C ILE A 28 27.87 -17.99 -10.82
N THR A 29 26.59 -18.17 -11.15
CA THR A 29 25.94 -19.49 -11.11
C THR A 29 25.56 -19.90 -12.52
N PHE A 30 26.04 -21.07 -12.95
CA PHE A 30 25.77 -21.60 -14.27
C PHE A 30 24.54 -22.51 -14.26
N VAL A 31 23.59 -22.23 -15.15
CA VAL A 31 22.35 -23.00 -15.29
C VAL A 31 22.26 -23.58 -16.69
N ARG A 32 21.91 -24.87 -16.78
CA ARG A 32 21.60 -25.56 -18.04
C ARG A 32 20.48 -26.57 -17.80
N GLN A 33 19.48 -26.59 -18.69
CA GLN A 33 18.34 -27.52 -18.63
C GLN A 33 17.60 -27.46 -17.26
N ASN A 34 17.38 -26.25 -16.73
CA ASN A 34 16.75 -26.00 -15.43
C ASN A 34 17.52 -26.62 -14.23
N GLN A 35 18.82 -26.84 -14.37
CA GLN A 35 19.66 -27.30 -13.27
C GLN A 35 20.87 -26.39 -13.11
N VAL A 36 21.26 -26.14 -11.88
CA VAL A 36 22.54 -25.52 -11.57
C VAL A 36 23.63 -26.56 -11.84
N ILE A 37 24.58 -26.24 -12.72
CA ILE A 37 25.63 -27.16 -13.15
C ILE A 37 26.99 -26.82 -12.56
N ASP A 38 27.23 -25.54 -12.24
CA ASP A 38 28.50 -25.07 -11.69
C ASP A 38 28.34 -23.70 -11.03
N THR A 39 29.28 -23.30 -10.19
CA THR A 39 29.36 -21.97 -9.57
C THR A 39 30.80 -21.48 -9.59
N TYR A 40 30.96 -20.18 -9.78
CA TYR A 40 32.24 -19.49 -9.65
C TYR A 40 32.09 -18.32 -8.67
N HIS A 41 33.09 -18.11 -7.82
CA HIS A 41 33.10 -17.03 -6.88
C HIS A 41 34.54 -16.55 -6.65
N SER A 42 34.70 -15.24 -6.56
CA SER A 42 35.98 -14.60 -6.18
C SER A 42 35.74 -13.31 -5.43
N MET A 43 36.42 -13.11 -4.34
CA MET A 43 36.71 -11.76 -3.80
C MET A 43 37.69 -11.08 -4.74
N ILE A 44 37.55 -9.77 -4.90
CA ILE A 44 38.38 -8.94 -5.80
C ILE A 44 39.03 -7.83 -4.98
N ARG A 45 40.34 -7.77 -5.06
CA ARG A 45 41.12 -6.72 -4.38
C ARG A 45 40.92 -5.37 -5.05
N THR A 46 40.73 -4.34 -4.25
CA THR A 46 40.73 -2.93 -4.69
C THR A 46 41.68 -2.11 -3.80
N ASP A 47 42.18 -1.02 -4.35
CA ASP A 47 42.94 -0.02 -3.60
C ASP A 47 42.04 1.15 -3.11
N LEU A 48 40.73 1.07 -3.36
CA LEU A 48 39.75 2.02 -2.86
C LEU A 48 39.30 1.64 -1.44
N GLU A 49 39.08 2.64 -0.58
CA GLU A 49 38.46 2.47 0.73
C GLU A 49 37.01 1.98 0.56
N ILE A 50 36.60 0.96 1.33
CA ILE A 50 35.22 0.47 1.29
C ILE A 50 34.40 1.33 2.25
N PRO A 51 33.38 2.09 1.76
CA PRO A 51 32.56 2.90 2.64
C PRO A 51 31.90 2.07 3.75
N PRO A 52 31.78 2.57 4.99
CA PRO A 52 31.21 1.84 6.12
C PRO A 52 29.80 1.28 5.85
N PHE A 53 29.01 2.00 5.06
CA PHE A 53 27.69 1.54 4.63
C PHE A 53 27.78 0.27 3.76
N ILE A 54 28.76 0.20 2.84
CA ILE A 54 28.97 -0.98 1.98
C ILE A 54 29.47 -2.15 2.81
N GLN A 55 30.41 -1.92 3.76
CA GLN A 55 30.88 -2.96 4.67
C GLN A 55 29.74 -3.54 5.49
N ALA A 56 28.87 -2.69 6.04
CA ALA A 56 27.69 -3.13 6.80
C ALA A 56 26.65 -3.87 5.93
N LEU A 57 26.53 -3.49 4.66
CA LEU A 57 25.58 -4.09 3.72
C LEU A 57 26.04 -5.48 3.24
N THR A 58 27.30 -5.58 2.82
CA THR A 58 27.86 -6.78 2.18
C THR A 58 28.56 -7.71 3.17
N SER A 59 28.85 -7.22 4.38
CA SER A 59 29.73 -7.88 5.38
C SER A 59 31.14 -8.17 4.82
N ILE A 60 31.61 -7.37 3.87
CA ILE A 60 32.95 -7.46 3.31
C ILE A 60 33.81 -6.38 3.96
N GLU A 61 34.80 -6.80 4.72
CA GLU A 61 35.79 -5.94 5.38
C GLU A 61 37.07 -5.86 4.52
N GLU A 62 37.81 -4.74 4.63
CA GLU A 62 39.05 -4.53 3.86
C GLU A 62 40.08 -5.65 4.05
N GLU A 63 40.18 -6.18 5.28
CA GLU A 63 41.08 -7.29 5.62
C GLU A 63 40.79 -8.56 4.79
N MET A 64 39.55 -8.78 4.42
CA MET A 64 39.14 -9.93 3.58
C MET A 64 39.69 -9.83 2.14
N LEU A 65 39.92 -8.61 1.66
CA LEU A 65 40.39 -8.34 0.31
C LEU A 65 41.92 -8.33 0.17
N VAL A 66 42.69 -8.26 1.28
CA VAL A 66 44.16 -8.14 1.26
C VAL A 66 44.84 -9.28 0.46
N GLN A 67 44.32 -10.51 0.56
CA GLN A 67 44.86 -11.68 -0.14
C GLN A 67 44.07 -12.05 -1.42
N ALA A 68 43.02 -11.28 -1.75
CA ALA A 68 42.25 -11.51 -2.95
C ALA A 68 43.03 -11.09 -4.22
N PRO A 69 42.78 -11.71 -5.38
CA PRO A 69 43.37 -11.28 -6.64
C PRO A 69 42.78 -9.94 -7.08
N TYR A 70 43.54 -9.15 -7.81
CA TYR A 70 43.00 -8.02 -8.55
C TYR A 70 42.17 -8.53 -9.75
N PHE A 71 41.19 -7.72 -10.20
CA PHE A 71 40.33 -8.13 -11.30
C PHE A 71 41.09 -8.53 -12.57
N ASN A 72 42.20 -7.86 -12.90
CA ASN A 72 43.02 -8.15 -14.06
C ASN A 72 43.68 -9.54 -13.99
N GLU A 73 43.89 -10.12 -12.80
CA GLU A 73 44.48 -11.45 -12.61
C GLU A 73 43.47 -12.56 -12.91
N VAL A 74 42.16 -12.30 -12.73
CA VAL A 74 41.09 -13.28 -12.95
C VAL A 74 40.24 -12.97 -14.21
N ALA A 75 40.48 -11.84 -14.86
CA ALA A 75 39.66 -11.36 -15.98
C ALA A 75 39.56 -12.34 -17.14
N ASP A 76 40.69 -12.94 -17.56
CA ASP A 76 40.70 -13.92 -18.66
C ASP A 76 39.87 -15.16 -18.30
N ASP A 77 40.01 -15.69 -17.07
CA ASP A 77 39.28 -16.86 -16.62
C ASP A 77 37.77 -16.59 -16.60
N ILE A 78 37.35 -15.45 -16.00
CA ILE A 78 35.95 -15.03 -15.98
C ILE A 78 35.42 -14.87 -17.41
N TYR A 79 36.19 -14.21 -18.29
CA TYR A 79 35.79 -14.02 -19.67
C TYR A 79 35.56 -15.38 -20.40
N GLN A 80 36.50 -16.35 -20.26
CA GLN A 80 36.34 -17.66 -20.85
C GLN A 80 35.09 -18.40 -20.35
N LEU A 81 34.75 -18.26 -19.07
CA LEU A 81 33.57 -18.88 -18.46
C LEU A 81 32.24 -18.32 -19.02
N ILE A 82 32.16 -17.01 -19.24
CA ILE A 82 30.86 -16.34 -19.57
C ILE A 82 30.67 -15.98 -21.05
N LYS A 83 31.72 -15.94 -21.87
CA LYS A 83 31.66 -15.42 -23.26
C LYS A 83 30.63 -16.09 -24.16
N ASP A 84 30.37 -17.38 -23.95
CA ASP A 84 29.44 -18.18 -24.75
C ASP A 84 28.08 -18.42 -24.05
N CYS A 85 27.89 -17.90 -22.85
CA CYS A 85 26.69 -18.02 -22.08
C CYS A 85 25.66 -16.89 -22.40
N VAL A 86 24.40 -17.11 -22.03
CA VAL A 86 23.43 -16.05 -21.87
C VAL A 86 23.77 -15.33 -20.57
N PHE A 87 24.11 -14.05 -20.65
CA PHE A 87 24.41 -13.26 -19.47
C PHE A 87 23.12 -12.87 -18.75
N VAL A 88 23.01 -13.18 -17.47
CA VAL A 88 21.83 -12.98 -16.66
C VAL A 88 22.21 -12.26 -15.37
N ALA A 89 21.42 -11.27 -14.96
CA ALA A 89 21.56 -10.65 -13.64
C ALA A 89 20.21 -10.15 -13.15
N HIS A 90 20.13 -9.82 -11.86
CA HIS A 90 18.95 -9.20 -11.28
C HIS A 90 19.08 -7.66 -11.30
N ASN A 91 18.32 -6.99 -12.18
CA ASN A 91 18.53 -5.61 -12.58
C ASN A 91 19.84 -5.43 -13.40
N ILE A 92 19.93 -6.19 -14.46
CA ILE A 92 21.12 -6.45 -15.28
C ILE A 92 21.93 -5.21 -15.68
N SER A 93 21.32 -4.02 -15.72
CA SER A 93 22.02 -2.80 -16.15
C SER A 93 23.20 -2.45 -15.24
N PHE A 94 23.11 -2.77 -13.95
CA PHE A 94 24.19 -2.55 -12.98
C PHE A 94 25.36 -3.50 -13.26
N ASP A 95 25.13 -4.80 -13.11
CA ASP A 95 26.18 -5.84 -13.21
C ASP A 95 26.86 -5.84 -14.59
N LEU A 96 26.05 -5.74 -15.65
CA LEU A 96 26.56 -5.76 -17.01
C LEU A 96 27.46 -4.56 -17.30
N ASN A 97 27.16 -3.37 -16.77
CA ASN A 97 27.97 -2.19 -16.99
C ASN A 97 29.27 -2.25 -16.18
N PHE A 98 29.22 -2.66 -14.90
CA PHE A 98 30.42 -2.81 -14.09
C PHE A 98 31.37 -3.86 -14.65
N ILE A 99 30.88 -5.05 -15.02
CA ILE A 99 31.74 -6.09 -15.57
C ILE A 99 32.34 -5.71 -16.94
N LYS A 100 31.57 -5.02 -17.81
CA LYS A 100 32.10 -4.48 -19.07
C LYS A 100 33.23 -3.48 -18.82
N LYS A 101 33.04 -2.56 -17.89
CA LYS A 101 34.06 -1.56 -17.54
C LYS A 101 35.33 -2.21 -16.96
N ALA A 102 35.16 -3.22 -16.10
CA ALA A 102 36.27 -3.97 -15.53
C ALA A 102 37.06 -4.70 -16.62
N PHE A 103 36.39 -5.35 -17.57
CA PHE A 103 37.04 -5.97 -18.72
C PHE A 103 37.73 -4.96 -19.64
N GLU A 104 37.12 -3.81 -19.90
CA GLU A 104 37.73 -2.73 -20.70
C GLU A 104 39.04 -2.24 -20.09
N LYS A 105 39.12 -2.11 -18.76
CA LYS A 105 40.36 -1.80 -18.03
C LYS A 105 41.45 -2.88 -18.25
N CYS A 106 41.05 -4.13 -18.55
CA CYS A 106 41.96 -5.23 -18.88
C CYS A 106 42.17 -5.43 -20.38
N ASN A 107 41.78 -4.48 -21.25
CA ASN A 107 41.81 -4.60 -22.70
C ASN A 107 41.00 -5.78 -23.28
N ILE A 108 40.00 -6.25 -22.59
CA ILE A 108 39.08 -7.30 -23.03
C ILE A 108 37.76 -6.66 -23.46
N GLN A 109 37.35 -6.88 -24.70
CA GLN A 109 36.07 -6.42 -25.19
C GLN A 109 35.00 -7.48 -24.92
N PHE A 110 34.20 -7.27 -23.86
CA PHE A 110 33.10 -8.16 -23.52
C PHE A 110 31.77 -7.70 -24.14
N LYS A 111 31.25 -8.53 -25.04
CA LYS A 111 29.95 -8.30 -25.69
C LYS A 111 29.16 -9.61 -25.66
N PRO A 112 28.32 -9.81 -24.63
CA PRO A 112 27.52 -11.03 -24.55
C PRO A 112 26.58 -11.15 -25.76
N LYS A 113 26.42 -12.39 -26.25
CA LYS A 113 25.57 -12.69 -27.42
C LYS A 113 24.09 -12.48 -27.11
N ARG A 114 23.68 -12.74 -25.88
CA ARG A 114 22.32 -12.57 -25.36
C ARG A 114 22.38 -12.12 -23.92
N VAL A 115 21.38 -11.35 -23.53
CA VAL A 115 21.25 -10.81 -22.17
C VAL A 115 19.83 -11.00 -21.67
N MET A 116 19.66 -11.28 -20.38
CA MET A 116 18.35 -11.45 -19.76
C MET A 116 18.33 -10.80 -18.37
N ASP A 117 17.34 -9.97 -18.12
CA ASP A 117 17.09 -9.38 -16.81
C ASP A 117 16.08 -10.21 -16.04
N THR A 118 16.49 -10.73 -14.88
CA THR A 118 15.58 -11.49 -14.03
C THR A 118 14.53 -10.62 -13.35
N LEU A 119 14.76 -9.33 -13.15
CA LEU A 119 13.73 -8.42 -12.67
C LEU A 119 12.55 -8.33 -13.67
N GLU A 120 12.85 -8.28 -14.99
CA GLU A 120 11.84 -8.32 -16.04
C GLU A 120 11.13 -9.69 -16.05
N LEU A 121 11.89 -10.76 -15.98
CA LEU A 121 11.37 -12.14 -15.92
C LEU A 121 10.44 -12.35 -14.73
N PHE A 122 10.84 -11.92 -13.53
CA PHE A 122 10.08 -12.16 -12.29
C PHE A 122 8.80 -11.33 -12.24
N LYS A 123 8.81 -10.09 -12.74
CA LYS A 123 7.59 -9.30 -12.89
C LYS A 123 6.53 -10.02 -13.72
N ILE A 124 6.96 -10.74 -14.75
CA ILE A 124 6.06 -11.49 -15.63
C ILE A 124 5.66 -12.81 -14.98
N ALA A 125 6.61 -13.57 -14.48
CA ALA A 125 6.38 -14.91 -13.94
C ALA A 125 5.62 -14.90 -12.61
N PHE A 126 5.84 -13.89 -11.78
CA PHE A 126 5.29 -13.78 -10.42
C PHE A 126 4.50 -12.46 -10.25
N PRO A 127 3.40 -12.27 -11.00
CA PRO A 127 2.71 -10.99 -11.09
C PRO A 127 2.04 -10.53 -9.78
N THR A 128 1.87 -11.45 -8.83
CA THR A 128 1.21 -11.19 -7.54
C THR A 128 2.18 -10.93 -6.39
N ASP A 129 3.50 -11.10 -6.61
CA ASP A 129 4.49 -10.83 -5.56
C ASP A 129 4.53 -9.35 -5.17
N LYS A 130 4.51 -9.08 -3.87
CA LYS A 130 4.44 -7.72 -3.31
C LYS A 130 5.70 -6.89 -3.59
N SER A 131 6.84 -7.57 -3.72
CA SER A 131 8.15 -6.98 -4.00
C SER A 131 8.95 -7.86 -4.96
N TYR A 132 9.70 -7.22 -5.85
CA TYR A 132 10.63 -7.90 -6.75
C TYR A 132 12.09 -7.76 -6.30
N GLN A 133 12.34 -7.42 -5.03
CA GLN A 133 13.67 -7.51 -4.43
C GLN A 133 14.03 -8.98 -4.21
N LEU A 134 15.29 -9.33 -4.43
CA LEU A 134 15.74 -10.72 -4.40
C LEU A 134 15.43 -11.44 -3.08
N SER A 135 15.67 -10.78 -1.96
CA SER A 135 15.38 -11.32 -0.62
C SER A 135 13.89 -11.58 -0.41
N ALA A 136 13.03 -10.65 -0.82
CA ALA A 136 11.58 -10.80 -0.69
C ALA A 136 11.04 -11.92 -1.61
N LEU A 137 11.56 -12.05 -2.83
CA LEU A 137 11.22 -13.15 -3.73
C LEU A 137 11.70 -14.50 -3.19
N ALA A 138 12.90 -14.56 -2.64
CA ALA A 138 13.43 -15.77 -2.02
C ALA A 138 12.54 -16.25 -0.87
N GLU A 139 12.12 -15.36 0.01
CA GLU A 139 11.19 -15.64 1.10
C GLU A 139 9.82 -16.12 0.57
N SER A 140 9.22 -15.38 -0.35
CA SER A 140 7.91 -15.68 -0.94
C SER A 140 7.89 -17.03 -1.66
N HIS A 141 9.01 -17.42 -2.27
CA HIS A 141 9.16 -18.68 -2.98
C HIS A 141 9.86 -19.78 -2.18
N HIS A 142 10.06 -19.59 -0.87
CA HIS A 142 10.69 -20.56 0.04
C HIS A 142 12.09 -21.04 -0.42
N ILE A 143 12.89 -20.12 -0.94
CA ILE A 143 14.28 -20.35 -1.29
C ILE A 143 15.16 -19.83 -0.14
N PRO A 144 15.97 -20.68 0.51
CA PRO A 144 16.85 -20.21 1.57
C PRO A 144 17.86 -19.18 1.05
N LEU A 145 17.94 -18.04 1.73
CA LEU A 145 18.94 -17.00 1.51
C LEU A 145 19.51 -16.64 2.89
N ASN A 146 20.65 -17.26 3.25
CA ASN A 146 21.18 -17.14 4.61
C ASN A 146 22.00 -15.86 4.81
N ASN A 147 22.71 -15.42 3.77
CA ASN A 147 23.56 -14.22 3.79
C ASN A 147 23.22 -13.35 2.56
N ALA A 148 22.16 -12.56 2.65
CA ALA A 148 21.85 -11.57 1.63
C ALA A 148 23.00 -10.56 1.47
N HIS A 149 23.20 -10.07 0.26
CA HIS A 149 24.30 -9.19 -0.13
C HIS A 149 25.68 -9.87 -0.11
N ARG A 150 25.68 -11.13 -0.51
CA ARG A 150 26.88 -11.85 -0.94
C ARG A 150 26.68 -12.32 -2.38
N ALA A 151 27.56 -11.90 -3.27
CA ALA A 151 27.42 -12.14 -4.71
C ALA A 151 27.25 -13.62 -5.08
N ASP A 152 27.88 -14.54 -4.37
CA ASP A 152 27.78 -15.98 -4.61
C ASP A 152 26.38 -16.54 -4.22
N GLU A 153 25.84 -16.13 -3.09
CA GLU A 153 24.51 -16.54 -2.63
C GLU A 153 23.41 -15.87 -3.45
N ASP A 154 23.57 -14.59 -3.78
CA ASP A 154 22.60 -13.82 -4.54
C ASP A 154 22.51 -14.31 -6.00
N ALA A 155 23.63 -14.62 -6.65
CA ALA A 155 23.67 -15.28 -7.95
C ALA A 155 22.98 -16.66 -7.93
N THR A 156 23.24 -17.47 -6.88
CA THR A 156 22.62 -18.79 -6.73
C THR A 156 21.12 -18.70 -6.47
N THR A 157 20.69 -17.77 -5.64
CA THR A 157 19.28 -17.52 -5.33
C THR A 157 18.54 -17.02 -6.57
N THR A 158 19.13 -16.09 -7.32
CA THR A 158 18.62 -15.59 -8.60
C THR A 158 18.47 -16.73 -9.61
N ALA A 159 19.46 -17.64 -9.69
CA ALA A 159 19.41 -18.81 -10.56
C ALA A 159 18.26 -19.77 -10.20
N LYS A 160 18.04 -20.03 -8.90
CA LYS A 160 16.92 -20.88 -8.44
C LYS A 160 15.56 -20.28 -8.75
N LEU A 161 15.40 -18.97 -8.53
CA LEU A 161 14.17 -18.24 -8.88
C LEU A 161 13.93 -18.25 -10.39
N MET A 162 14.98 -18.06 -11.20
CA MET A 162 14.91 -18.14 -12.65
C MET A 162 14.45 -19.53 -13.12
N ILE A 163 14.96 -20.60 -12.53
CA ILE A 163 14.53 -21.97 -12.82
C ILE A 163 13.04 -22.13 -12.52
N LYS A 164 12.57 -21.67 -11.34
CA LYS A 164 11.14 -21.72 -11.01
C LYS A 164 10.26 -20.94 -12.02
N ALA A 165 10.72 -19.77 -12.46
CA ALA A 165 10.01 -19.00 -13.47
C ALA A 165 9.92 -19.75 -14.82
N PHE A 166 10.99 -20.41 -15.23
CA PHE A 166 11.01 -21.22 -16.45
C PHE A 166 10.12 -22.45 -16.34
N GLU A 167 10.18 -23.18 -15.23
CA GLU A 167 9.29 -24.32 -14.96
C GLU A 167 7.81 -23.89 -15.02
N LYS A 168 7.50 -22.73 -14.45
CA LYS A 168 6.16 -22.16 -14.51
C LYS A 168 5.72 -21.88 -15.95
N PHE A 169 6.57 -21.26 -16.77
CA PHE A 169 6.27 -21.01 -18.18
C PHE A 169 6.10 -22.30 -18.99
N GLU A 170 6.93 -23.31 -18.73
CA GLU A 170 6.81 -24.64 -19.35
C GLU A 170 5.49 -25.33 -18.99
N GLN A 171 4.91 -25.05 -17.82
CA GLN A 171 3.64 -25.62 -17.39
C GLN A 171 2.42 -24.98 -18.06
N LEU A 172 2.54 -23.77 -18.62
CA LEU A 172 1.45 -23.06 -19.27
C LEU A 172 0.95 -23.78 -20.53
N HIS A 173 -0.30 -23.53 -20.90
CA HIS A 173 -0.88 -24.00 -22.16
C HIS A 173 -0.15 -23.39 -23.38
N LEU A 174 -0.10 -24.14 -24.50
CA LEU A 174 0.61 -23.71 -25.71
C LEU A 174 0.15 -22.33 -26.20
N ASP A 175 -1.14 -22.02 -26.15
CA ASP A 175 -1.66 -20.74 -26.65
C ASP A 175 -1.21 -19.58 -25.75
N THR A 176 -1.12 -19.79 -24.45
CA THR A 176 -0.55 -18.81 -23.52
C THR A 176 0.93 -18.61 -23.79
N GLN A 177 1.72 -19.70 -23.95
CA GLN A 177 3.14 -19.60 -24.28
C GLN A 177 3.39 -18.85 -25.61
N LYS A 178 2.57 -19.09 -26.64
CA LYS A 178 2.64 -18.35 -27.92
C LYS A 178 2.38 -16.86 -27.73
N GLN A 179 1.36 -16.49 -26.95
CA GLN A 179 1.04 -15.09 -26.69
C GLN A 179 2.18 -14.42 -25.92
N LEU A 180 2.75 -15.07 -24.88
CA LEU A 180 3.92 -14.59 -24.16
C LEU A 180 5.11 -14.38 -25.09
N TYR A 181 5.40 -15.34 -25.99
CA TYR A 181 6.44 -15.18 -27.00
C TYR A 181 6.22 -13.97 -27.90
N TYR A 182 5.00 -13.76 -28.43
CA TYR A 182 4.73 -12.60 -29.29
C TYR A 182 4.88 -11.27 -28.56
N LEU A 183 4.42 -11.20 -27.31
CA LEU A 183 4.50 -9.98 -26.48
C LEU A 183 5.94 -9.68 -26.05
N SER A 184 6.74 -10.71 -25.80
CA SER A 184 8.13 -10.55 -25.34
C SER A 184 9.07 -9.89 -26.34
N LYS A 185 8.68 -9.82 -27.63
CA LYS A 185 9.42 -9.07 -28.65
C LYS A 185 9.47 -7.56 -28.38
N ASN A 186 8.60 -7.04 -27.54
CA ASN A 186 8.56 -5.62 -27.13
C ASN A 186 9.31 -5.36 -25.83
N LEU A 187 9.96 -6.37 -25.25
CA LEU A 187 10.76 -6.25 -24.05
C LEU A 187 12.15 -5.67 -24.35
N LYS A 188 12.88 -5.29 -23.31
CA LYS A 188 14.20 -4.67 -23.45
C LYS A 188 15.30 -5.69 -23.73
N TYR A 189 15.12 -6.93 -23.22
CA TYR A 189 16.14 -7.96 -23.23
C TYR A 189 15.67 -9.22 -23.98
N ASP A 190 16.51 -10.24 -24.06
CA ASP A 190 16.38 -11.36 -24.99
C ASP A 190 15.47 -12.50 -24.50
N LEU A 191 14.55 -12.24 -23.58
CA LEU A 191 13.60 -13.26 -23.06
C LEU A 191 12.81 -13.94 -24.19
N TYR A 192 12.54 -13.23 -25.29
CA TYR A 192 11.79 -13.78 -26.43
C TYR A 192 12.46 -15.01 -27.07
N HIS A 193 13.78 -15.12 -27.04
CA HIS A 193 14.48 -16.30 -27.56
C HIS A 193 14.18 -17.55 -26.73
N ILE A 194 14.10 -17.39 -25.42
CA ILE A 194 13.82 -18.49 -24.49
C ILE A 194 12.38 -18.94 -24.64
N LEU A 195 11.44 -17.99 -24.71
CA LEU A 195 10.02 -18.30 -24.94
C LEU A 195 9.79 -18.94 -26.32
N PHE A 196 10.56 -18.56 -27.36
CA PHE A 196 10.53 -19.21 -28.65
C PHE A 196 10.94 -20.70 -28.57
N GLU A 197 12.03 -20.99 -27.88
CA GLU A 197 12.51 -22.39 -27.66
C GLU A 197 11.46 -23.19 -26.87
N MET A 198 10.81 -22.62 -25.88
CA MET A 198 9.72 -23.26 -25.11
C MET A 198 8.54 -23.62 -26.03
N VAL A 199 8.09 -22.67 -26.84
CA VAL A 199 6.99 -22.91 -27.81
C VAL A 199 7.38 -23.97 -28.81
N ARG A 200 8.62 -23.96 -29.34
CA ARG A 200 9.13 -24.93 -30.33
C ARG A 200 9.21 -26.34 -29.74
N ASN A 201 9.60 -26.48 -28.51
CA ASN A 201 9.80 -27.74 -27.83
C ASN A 201 8.58 -28.20 -27.00
N TYR A 202 7.43 -27.54 -27.18
CA TYR A 202 6.21 -27.83 -26.42
C TYR A 202 5.80 -29.30 -26.60
N GLN A 203 5.62 -29.98 -25.49
CA GLN A 203 5.05 -31.33 -25.48
C GLN A 203 3.56 -31.24 -25.13
N THR A 204 2.73 -31.92 -25.93
CA THR A 204 1.29 -31.97 -25.68
C THR A 204 1.01 -32.58 -24.32
N LYS A 205 0.32 -31.81 -23.48
CA LYS A 205 -0.05 -32.25 -22.14
C LYS A 205 -1.46 -32.83 -22.14
N PRO A 206 -1.78 -33.75 -21.24
CA PRO A 206 -3.15 -34.23 -21.07
C PRO A 206 -4.08 -33.08 -20.72
N PRO A 207 -5.36 -33.13 -21.11
CA PRO A 207 -6.33 -32.12 -20.75
C PRO A 207 -6.38 -31.93 -19.22
N ASN A 208 -6.28 -30.70 -18.74
CA ASN A 208 -6.40 -30.37 -17.34
C ASN A 208 -7.75 -29.69 -17.10
N ASN A 209 -8.64 -30.39 -16.39
CA ASN A 209 -9.99 -29.90 -16.07
C ASN A 209 -10.02 -28.66 -15.15
N GLN A 210 -8.86 -28.20 -14.69
CA GLN A 210 -8.74 -26.97 -13.89
C GLN A 210 -8.76 -25.70 -14.74
N PHE A 211 -8.65 -25.81 -16.05
CA PHE A 211 -8.62 -24.67 -16.97
C PHE A 211 -9.77 -24.70 -17.95
N GLU A 212 -10.23 -23.54 -18.32
CA GLU A 212 -11.20 -23.30 -19.38
C GLU A 212 -10.64 -22.26 -20.36
N GLN A 213 -11.30 -22.10 -21.51
CA GLN A 213 -10.86 -21.18 -22.55
C GLN A 213 -11.99 -20.18 -22.88
N PHE A 214 -11.62 -18.90 -22.92
CA PHE A 214 -12.44 -17.80 -23.40
C PHE A 214 -11.71 -17.10 -24.56
N GLU A 215 -12.24 -17.18 -25.78
CA GLU A 215 -11.53 -16.77 -27.00
C GLU A 215 -10.13 -17.42 -27.08
N GLN A 216 -9.05 -16.63 -26.94
CA GLN A 216 -7.66 -17.12 -26.94
C GLN A 216 -7.04 -17.13 -25.52
N ILE A 217 -7.82 -16.85 -24.49
CA ILE A 217 -7.36 -16.75 -23.10
C ILE A 217 -7.65 -18.06 -22.39
N ILE A 218 -6.60 -18.72 -21.89
CA ILE A 218 -6.73 -19.84 -20.96
C ILE A 218 -6.81 -19.27 -19.56
N TYR A 219 -7.83 -19.64 -18.82
CA TYR A 219 -8.06 -19.14 -17.46
C TYR A 219 -8.39 -20.28 -16.50
N ARG A 220 -8.15 -20.02 -15.22
CA ARG A 220 -8.47 -20.99 -14.17
C ARG A 220 -9.97 -21.09 -14.00
N LYS A 221 -10.48 -22.33 -14.04
CA LYS A 221 -11.90 -22.61 -13.80
C LYS A 221 -12.30 -22.23 -12.40
N GLN A 222 -13.37 -21.45 -12.28
CA GLN A 222 -13.95 -21.09 -11.00
C GLN A 222 -14.75 -22.27 -10.43
N ILE A 223 -14.48 -22.60 -9.17
CA ILE A 223 -15.18 -23.67 -8.45
C ILE A 223 -16.15 -23.02 -7.46
N ASP A 224 -17.45 -23.28 -7.63
CA ASP A 224 -18.44 -22.75 -6.71
C ASP A 224 -18.25 -23.25 -5.29
N LEU A 225 -18.35 -22.35 -4.33
CA LEU A 225 -18.28 -22.68 -2.92
C LEU A 225 -19.46 -23.56 -2.52
N LYS A 226 -19.18 -24.62 -1.80
CA LYS A 226 -20.22 -25.43 -1.20
C LYS A 226 -20.67 -24.80 0.11
N LYS A 227 -21.97 -24.91 0.42
CA LYS A 227 -22.45 -24.52 1.74
C LYS A 227 -21.75 -25.38 2.80
N PRO A 228 -21.12 -24.77 3.80
CA PRO A 228 -20.48 -25.55 4.85
C PRO A 228 -21.48 -26.38 5.63
N ALA A 229 -21.12 -27.65 5.85
CA ALA A 229 -21.86 -28.46 6.81
C ALA A 229 -21.29 -28.17 8.20
N VAL A 230 -22.05 -27.51 9.04
CA VAL A 230 -21.64 -27.16 10.40
C VAL A 230 -22.43 -28.01 11.36
N ASN A 231 -21.77 -28.90 12.10
CA ASN A 231 -22.33 -29.68 13.20
C ASN A 231 -21.57 -29.28 14.48
N PHE A 232 -22.02 -28.24 15.14
CA PHE A 232 -21.46 -27.80 16.42
C PHE A 232 -22.62 -27.48 17.38
N ASP A 233 -22.75 -28.26 18.43
CA ASP A 233 -23.82 -28.13 19.44
C ASP A 233 -23.34 -27.48 20.76
N GLY A 234 -22.10 -26.92 20.75
CA GLY A 234 -21.50 -26.27 21.91
C GLY A 234 -21.83 -24.79 22.01
N THR A 235 -21.49 -24.20 23.15
CA THR A 235 -21.59 -22.75 23.39
C THR A 235 -20.38 -21.99 22.81
N LEU A 236 -20.47 -20.66 22.72
CA LEU A 236 -19.31 -19.79 22.36
C LEU A 236 -18.09 -20.06 23.27
N LYS A 237 -18.34 -20.31 24.55
CA LYS A 237 -17.29 -20.66 25.53
C LYS A 237 -16.60 -21.98 25.20
N ASP A 238 -17.34 -22.96 24.72
CA ASP A 238 -16.79 -24.25 24.30
C ASP A 238 -15.96 -24.08 23.02
N LEU A 239 -16.48 -23.33 22.05
CA LEU A 239 -15.77 -22.98 20.84
C LEU A 239 -14.44 -22.27 21.15
N TYR A 240 -14.48 -21.26 22.03
CA TYR A 240 -13.28 -20.51 22.46
C TYR A 240 -12.24 -21.41 23.14
N LYS A 241 -12.70 -22.34 24.05
CA LYS A 241 -11.79 -23.28 24.70
C LYS A 241 -11.15 -24.25 23.71
N ASN A 242 -11.94 -24.80 22.79
CA ASN A 242 -11.44 -25.71 21.76
C ASN A 242 -10.34 -25.06 20.92
N VAL A 243 -10.59 -23.84 20.44
CA VAL A 243 -9.65 -23.08 19.62
C VAL A 243 -8.39 -22.71 20.42
N THR A 244 -8.52 -22.18 21.64
CA THR A 244 -7.36 -21.79 22.44
C THR A 244 -6.49 -22.98 22.85
N GLN A 245 -7.08 -24.12 23.15
CA GLN A 245 -6.35 -25.34 23.47
C GLN A 245 -5.64 -25.91 22.24
N SER A 246 -6.31 -26.00 21.11
CA SER A 246 -5.73 -26.54 19.87
C SER A 246 -4.59 -25.69 19.32
N LEU A 247 -4.66 -24.37 19.49
CA LEU A 247 -3.63 -23.42 19.06
C LEU A 247 -2.57 -23.11 20.15
N ASN A 248 -2.61 -23.78 21.31
CA ASN A 248 -1.74 -23.51 22.47
C ASN A 248 -1.73 -22.02 22.88
N LEU A 249 -2.88 -21.37 22.82
CA LEU A 249 -3.04 -19.98 23.24
C LEU A 249 -3.41 -19.90 24.73
N THR A 250 -2.95 -18.85 25.39
CA THR A 250 -3.34 -18.56 26.78
C THR A 250 -4.84 -18.22 26.84
N TYR A 251 -5.58 -18.89 27.73
CA TYR A 251 -6.96 -18.56 28.01
C TYR A 251 -7.06 -17.17 28.64
N ARG A 252 -7.82 -16.26 28.01
CA ARG A 252 -8.02 -14.87 28.45
C ARG A 252 -9.50 -14.59 28.69
N PRO A 253 -9.95 -14.47 29.94
CA PRO A 253 -11.38 -14.24 30.26
C PRO A 253 -11.93 -12.97 29.58
N GLN A 254 -11.14 -11.91 29.46
CA GLN A 254 -11.56 -10.66 28.81
C GLN A 254 -11.80 -10.82 27.30
N GLN A 255 -11.02 -11.67 26.65
CA GLN A 255 -11.23 -11.99 25.23
C GLN A 255 -12.51 -12.77 24.99
N LEU A 256 -12.82 -13.74 25.86
CA LEU A 256 -14.10 -14.46 25.83
C LEU A 256 -15.25 -13.49 26.10
N TYR A 257 -15.14 -12.65 27.12
CA TYR A 257 -16.17 -11.66 27.45
C TYR A 257 -16.43 -10.70 26.28
N LEU A 258 -15.37 -10.26 25.58
CA LEU A 258 -15.50 -9.46 24.36
C LEU A 258 -16.27 -10.22 23.27
N ALA A 259 -15.98 -11.50 23.07
CA ALA A 259 -16.68 -12.31 22.07
C ALA A 259 -18.16 -12.53 22.45
N GLU A 260 -18.46 -12.71 23.75
CA GLU A 260 -19.82 -12.83 24.27
C GLU A 260 -20.64 -11.57 24.07
N ILE A 261 -20.05 -10.37 24.33
CA ILE A 261 -20.72 -9.08 24.05
C ILE A 261 -21.02 -8.97 22.55
N ILE A 262 -20.03 -9.22 21.67
CA ILE A 262 -20.23 -9.11 20.23
C ILE A 262 -21.35 -10.05 19.75
N LEU A 263 -21.35 -11.29 20.21
CA LEU A 263 -22.39 -12.25 19.87
C LEU A 263 -23.77 -11.76 20.34
N ASP A 264 -23.88 -11.27 21.56
CA ASP A 264 -25.12 -10.73 22.10
C ASP A 264 -25.67 -9.57 21.26
N GLN A 265 -24.81 -8.63 20.86
CA GLN A 265 -25.22 -7.50 20.01
C GLN A 265 -25.68 -7.97 18.62
N LEU A 266 -25.01 -8.98 18.03
CA LEU A 266 -25.43 -9.58 16.76
C LEU A 266 -26.79 -10.26 16.89
N MET A 267 -27.00 -11.02 17.95
CA MET A 267 -28.26 -11.78 18.21
C MET A 267 -29.47 -10.85 18.38
N HIS A 268 -29.29 -9.71 19.04
CA HIS A 268 -30.38 -8.75 19.30
C HIS A 268 -30.51 -7.71 18.15
N SER A 269 -29.63 -7.74 17.17
CA SER A 269 -29.57 -6.75 16.08
C SER A 269 -29.36 -5.31 16.59
N ASP A 270 -28.53 -5.17 17.61
CA ASP A 270 -28.21 -3.92 18.26
C ASP A 270 -27.06 -3.14 17.60
N LYS A 271 -26.92 -1.87 17.95
CA LYS A 271 -25.80 -1.03 17.58
C LYS A 271 -24.92 -0.79 18.79
N ALA A 272 -23.65 -1.19 18.71
CA ALA A 272 -22.74 -1.14 19.84
C ALA A 272 -21.42 -0.43 19.52
N MET A 273 -20.85 0.17 20.55
CA MET A 273 -19.50 0.75 20.56
C MET A 273 -18.67 0.08 21.64
N ILE A 274 -17.56 -0.55 21.24
CA ILE A 274 -16.72 -1.32 22.15
C ILE A 274 -15.30 -0.79 22.12
N GLU A 275 -14.82 -0.26 23.24
CA GLU A 275 -13.38 0.01 23.37
C GLU A 275 -12.71 -1.24 23.94
N ALA A 276 -11.85 -1.85 23.12
CA ALA A 276 -11.06 -3.03 23.48
C ALA A 276 -9.58 -2.73 23.15
N PRO A 277 -8.74 -2.52 24.15
CA PRO A 277 -7.37 -2.09 23.98
C PRO A 277 -6.51 -3.03 23.14
N LEU A 278 -5.34 -2.55 22.69
CA LEU A 278 -4.35 -3.36 21.99
C LEU A 278 -3.95 -4.56 22.86
N GLY A 279 -3.74 -5.72 22.23
CA GLY A 279 -3.39 -6.95 22.92
C GLY A 279 -4.59 -7.72 23.54
N SER A 280 -5.81 -7.17 23.50
CA SER A 280 -7.02 -7.87 23.99
C SER A 280 -7.44 -9.05 23.12
N GLY A 281 -6.84 -9.22 21.93
CA GLY A 281 -7.17 -10.31 21.00
C GLY A 281 -8.49 -10.11 20.24
N LYS A 282 -8.79 -8.87 19.86
CA LYS A 282 -10.01 -8.46 19.13
C LYS A 282 -10.35 -9.38 17.96
N SER A 283 -9.36 -9.67 17.10
CA SER A 283 -9.59 -10.43 15.86
C SER A 283 -10.16 -11.81 16.12
N LEU A 284 -9.58 -12.55 17.05
CA LEU A 284 -10.10 -13.87 17.43
C LEU A 284 -11.49 -13.76 18.07
N ALA A 285 -11.70 -12.76 18.92
CA ALA A 285 -12.99 -12.58 19.60
C ALA A 285 -14.13 -12.35 18.60
N TYR A 286 -13.97 -11.41 17.65
CA TYR A 286 -15.04 -11.14 16.68
C TYR A 286 -15.19 -12.25 15.63
N LEU A 287 -14.13 -12.96 15.26
CA LEU A 287 -14.23 -14.12 14.36
C LEU A 287 -15.03 -15.25 15.00
N LEU A 288 -14.78 -15.56 16.28
CA LEU A 288 -15.53 -16.59 17.00
C LEU A 288 -16.99 -16.19 17.23
N ALA A 289 -17.26 -14.92 17.57
CA ALA A 289 -18.60 -14.39 17.69
C ALA A 289 -19.38 -14.47 16.38
N ALA A 290 -18.79 -14.03 15.26
CA ALA A 290 -19.39 -14.11 13.93
C ALA A 290 -19.62 -15.55 13.48
N THR A 291 -18.69 -16.47 13.81
CA THR A 291 -18.83 -17.89 13.52
C THR A 291 -19.99 -18.49 14.30
N MET A 292 -20.05 -18.24 15.61
CA MET A 292 -21.13 -18.75 16.45
C MET A 292 -22.50 -18.20 16.02
N TYR A 293 -22.56 -16.89 15.71
CA TYR A 293 -23.77 -16.26 15.19
C TYR A 293 -24.26 -16.92 13.89
N ASN A 294 -23.36 -17.23 12.97
CA ASN A 294 -23.73 -17.94 11.74
C ASN A 294 -24.21 -19.37 12.02
N ILE A 295 -23.61 -20.08 12.99
CA ILE A 295 -24.03 -21.41 13.40
C ILE A 295 -25.47 -21.38 13.94
N GLU A 296 -25.79 -20.44 14.84
CA GLU A 296 -27.08 -20.35 15.50
C GLU A 296 -28.19 -19.81 14.60
N THR A 297 -27.87 -18.86 13.70
CA THR A 297 -28.91 -18.13 12.96
C THR A 297 -28.89 -18.40 11.45
N GLY A 298 -27.79 -18.93 10.91
CA GLY A 298 -27.56 -19.05 9.46
C GLY A 298 -27.30 -17.71 8.76
N ARG A 299 -27.21 -16.59 9.50
CA ARG A 299 -26.99 -15.25 8.93
C ARG A 299 -25.50 -14.98 8.70
N HIS A 300 -25.22 -14.06 7.77
CA HIS A 300 -23.88 -13.71 7.35
C HIS A 300 -23.42 -12.43 8.03
N VAL A 301 -22.13 -12.34 8.38
CA VAL A 301 -21.53 -11.16 9.01
C VAL A 301 -20.51 -10.52 8.09
N MET A 302 -20.59 -9.20 7.91
CA MET A 302 -19.55 -8.40 7.26
C MET A 302 -18.55 -7.94 8.30
N ILE A 303 -17.24 -8.07 8.03
CA ILE A 303 -16.17 -7.52 8.84
C ILE A 303 -15.44 -6.46 8.02
N SER A 304 -15.46 -5.22 8.49
CA SER A 304 -14.73 -4.13 7.87
C SER A 304 -13.46 -3.82 8.65
N THR A 305 -12.32 -3.78 7.94
CA THR A 305 -11.01 -3.51 8.52
C THR A 305 -10.40 -2.21 7.99
N ASN A 306 -9.46 -1.65 8.73
CA ASN A 306 -8.79 -0.41 8.35
C ASN A 306 -7.82 -0.59 7.17
N THR A 307 -7.06 -1.70 7.11
CA THR A 307 -5.96 -1.88 6.15
C THR A 307 -6.07 -3.17 5.34
N LYS A 308 -5.47 -3.17 4.14
CA LYS A 308 -5.32 -4.38 3.32
C LYS A 308 -4.50 -5.47 4.02
N LEU A 309 -3.53 -5.07 4.86
CA LEU A 309 -2.73 -6.01 5.64
C LEU A 309 -3.59 -6.81 6.61
N LEU A 310 -4.50 -6.15 7.34
CA LEU A 310 -5.45 -6.83 8.24
C LEU A 310 -6.43 -7.72 7.47
N GLN A 311 -6.87 -7.32 6.27
CA GLN A 311 -7.68 -8.17 5.40
C GLN A 311 -6.94 -9.46 5.03
N SER A 312 -5.69 -9.33 4.56
CA SER A 312 -4.85 -10.50 4.22
C SER A 312 -4.59 -11.35 5.46
N GLN A 313 -4.32 -10.76 6.62
CA GLN A 313 -4.12 -11.50 7.86
C GLN A 313 -5.36 -12.34 8.21
N LEU A 314 -6.55 -11.77 8.15
CA LEU A 314 -7.79 -12.51 8.42
C LEU A 314 -8.00 -13.67 7.44
N LEU A 315 -7.82 -13.42 6.13
CA LEU A 315 -8.10 -14.40 5.07
C LEU A 315 -7.01 -15.46 4.91
N GLU A 316 -5.74 -15.07 5.03
CA GLU A 316 -4.60 -15.94 4.71
C GLU A 316 -4.02 -16.63 5.95
N LYS A 317 -4.30 -16.11 7.17
CA LYS A 317 -3.76 -16.64 8.41
C LYS A 317 -4.84 -17.03 9.43
N ASP A 318 -5.66 -16.06 9.87
CA ASP A 318 -6.54 -16.28 11.04
C ASP A 318 -7.67 -17.26 10.72
N ILE A 319 -8.37 -17.10 9.59
CA ILE A 319 -9.45 -18.01 9.18
C ILE A 319 -8.92 -19.41 8.78
N PRO A 320 -7.83 -19.56 8.02
CA PRO A 320 -7.20 -20.87 7.81
C PRO A 320 -6.80 -21.56 9.11
N LEU A 321 -6.19 -20.85 10.07
CA LEU A 321 -5.88 -21.43 11.39
C LEU A 321 -7.12 -21.91 12.14
N LEU A 322 -8.23 -21.18 12.08
CA LEU A 322 -9.49 -21.64 12.64
C LEU A 322 -10.02 -22.87 11.91
N ASN A 323 -9.93 -22.89 10.58
CA ASN A 323 -10.37 -24.01 9.76
C ASN A 323 -9.54 -25.28 9.96
N ASP A 324 -8.31 -25.17 10.45
CA ASP A 324 -7.43 -26.31 10.75
C ASP A 324 -7.74 -26.95 12.11
N VAL A 325 -8.35 -26.20 13.03
CA VAL A 325 -8.64 -26.66 14.39
C VAL A 325 -10.11 -26.92 14.65
N LEU A 326 -11.00 -26.47 13.78
CA LEU A 326 -12.44 -26.71 13.85
C LEU A 326 -12.83 -27.96 13.04
N ASP A 327 -13.79 -28.74 13.55
CA ASP A 327 -14.35 -29.89 12.85
C ASP A 327 -15.23 -29.52 11.64
N PHE A 328 -15.38 -28.21 11.38
CA PHE A 328 -16.11 -27.66 10.26
C PHE A 328 -15.32 -26.51 9.62
N LYS A 329 -15.72 -26.10 8.42
CA LYS A 329 -15.03 -25.00 7.71
C LYS A 329 -15.87 -23.75 7.68
N ILE A 330 -15.18 -22.61 7.81
CA ILE A 330 -15.74 -21.27 7.66
C ILE A 330 -15.40 -20.79 6.26
N ASN A 331 -16.41 -20.50 5.45
CA ASN A 331 -16.21 -19.84 4.16
C ASN A 331 -16.15 -18.33 4.38
N ALA A 332 -14.99 -17.75 4.14
CA ALA A 332 -14.83 -16.31 4.12
C ALA A 332 -14.37 -15.84 2.74
N SER A 333 -14.72 -14.62 2.37
CA SER A 333 -14.32 -14.02 1.10
C SER A 333 -14.16 -12.52 1.24
N LEU A 334 -13.21 -11.99 0.43
CA LEU A 334 -13.06 -10.55 0.27
C LEU A 334 -14.20 -10.00 -0.58
N ILE A 335 -14.88 -8.99 -0.06
CA ILE A 335 -15.98 -8.31 -0.73
C ILE A 335 -15.54 -6.90 -1.10
N LYS A 336 -15.49 -6.62 -2.40
CA LYS A 336 -15.05 -5.36 -2.98
C LYS A 336 -16.05 -4.84 -4.01
N SER A 337 -15.76 -3.66 -4.57
CA SER A 337 -16.51 -3.08 -5.67
C SER A 337 -16.41 -3.96 -6.93
N LYS A 338 -17.43 -3.91 -7.81
CA LYS A 338 -17.42 -4.60 -9.10
C LYS A 338 -16.19 -4.26 -9.95
N ASN A 339 -15.74 -3.02 -9.90
CA ASN A 339 -14.59 -2.52 -10.66
C ASN A 339 -13.23 -3.06 -10.15
N ASP A 340 -13.19 -3.67 -8.98
CA ASP A 340 -11.98 -4.33 -8.47
C ASP A 340 -11.79 -5.73 -9.07
N TYR A 341 -12.81 -6.28 -9.72
CA TYR A 341 -12.76 -7.61 -10.33
C TYR A 341 -12.63 -7.54 -11.84
N ILE A 342 -11.79 -8.40 -12.39
CA ILE A 342 -11.54 -8.47 -13.83
C ILE A 342 -12.70 -9.16 -14.58
N SER A 343 -12.85 -8.82 -15.86
CA SER A 343 -13.60 -9.64 -16.82
C SER A 343 -12.68 -10.19 -17.90
N LEU A 344 -13.00 -11.37 -18.42
CA LEU A 344 -12.23 -11.98 -19.52
C LEU A 344 -12.37 -11.19 -20.81
N GLY A 345 -13.52 -10.57 -21.04
CA GLY A 345 -13.74 -9.67 -22.16
C GLY A 345 -12.86 -8.43 -22.10
N LEU A 346 -12.62 -7.88 -20.90
CA LEU A 346 -11.68 -6.77 -20.71
C LEU A 346 -10.24 -7.21 -21.00
N ILE A 347 -9.80 -8.38 -20.48
CA ILE A 347 -8.47 -8.92 -20.80
C ILE A 347 -8.33 -9.10 -22.32
N SER A 348 -9.33 -9.68 -22.99
CA SER A 348 -9.32 -9.83 -24.45
C SER A 348 -9.18 -8.49 -25.17
N GLN A 349 -9.86 -7.46 -24.70
CA GLN A 349 -9.74 -6.11 -25.26
C GLN A 349 -8.33 -5.52 -25.03
N ILE A 350 -7.75 -5.68 -23.84
CA ILE A 350 -6.39 -5.25 -23.52
C ILE A 350 -5.37 -5.97 -24.41
N LEU A 351 -5.49 -7.27 -24.58
CA LEU A 351 -4.58 -8.06 -25.43
C LEU A 351 -4.64 -7.66 -26.91
N LYS A 352 -5.83 -7.31 -27.41
CA LYS A 352 -6.06 -6.87 -28.80
C LYS A 352 -5.71 -5.38 -29.05
N ASP A 353 -5.45 -4.62 -27.99
CA ASP A 353 -5.05 -3.20 -28.13
C ASP A 353 -3.65 -3.12 -28.74
N ASP A 354 -3.50 -2.26 -29.76
CA ASP A 354 -2.24 -2.05 -30.48
C ASP A 354 -1.15 -1.33 -29.63
N THR A 355 -1.47 -0.91 -28.41
CA THR A 355 -0.47 -0.34 -27.48
C THR A 355 0.45 -1.43 -27.00
N ASN A 356 1.68 -1.42 -27.50
CA ASN A 356 2.71 -2.41 -27.19
C ASN A 356 4.03 -1.73 -26.73
N ASN A 357 3.93 -0.66 -25.94
CA ASN A 357 5.11 -0.16 -25.26
C ASN A 357 5.57 -1.18 -24.18
N TYR A 358 6.77 -0.98 -23.67
CA TYR A 358 7.41 -1.88 -22.69
C TYR A 358 6.49 -2.21 -21.50
N GLU A 359 5.94 -1.17 -20.83
CA GLU A 359 5.10 -1.35 -19.63
C GLU A 359 3.79 -2.08 -19.92
N VAL A 360 3.13 -1.75 -21.02
CA VAL A 360 1.88 -2.41 -21.42
C VAL A 360 2.13 -3.85 -21.88
N SER A 361 3.28 -4.13 -22.51
CA SER A 361 3.63 -5.50 -22.90
C SER A 361 3.87 -6.39 -21.67
N ILE A 362 4.58 -5.90 -20.65
CA ILE A 362 4.73 -6.61 -19.38
C ILE A 362 3.35 -6.83 -18.74
N LEU A 363 2.49 -5.81 -18.67
CA LEU A 363 1.14 -5.94 -18.14
C LEU A 363 0.33 -7.03 -18.84
N LYS A 364 0.33 -7.04 -20.18
CA LYS A 364 -0.36 -8.08 -20.95
C LYS A 364 0.15 -9.48 -20.60
N MET A 365 1.46 -9.63 -20.45
CA MET A 365 2.07 -10.89 -20.05
C MET A 365 1.72 -11.30 -18.61
N GLN A 366 1.71 -10.32 -17.69
CA GLN A 366 1.25 -10.52 -16.31
C GLN A 366 -0.20 -10.99 -16.25
N LEU A 367 -1.10 -10.34 -16.99
CA LEU A 367 -2.52 -10.73 -17.06
C LEU A 367 -2.70 -12.16 -17.58
N LEU A 368 -1.95 -12.57 -18.61
CA LEU A 368 -2.01 -13.92 -19.17
C LEU A 368 -1.57 -15.01 -18.18
N ILE A 369 -0.63 -14.71 -17.31
CA ILE A 369 -0.17 -15.66 -16.28
C ILE A 369 -1.13 -15.62 -15.09
N TRP A 370 -1.42 -14.46 -14.56
CA TRP A 370 -2.27 -14.27 -13.39
C TRP A 370 -3.66 -14.91 -13.57
N ILE A 371 -4.26 -14.78 -14.75
CA ILE A 371 -5.61 -15.34 -14.98
C ILE A 371 -5.64 -16.87 -14.94
N THR A 372 -4.48 -17.53 -15.07
CA THR A 372 -4.36 -18.98 -14.88
C THR A 372 -4.19 -19.39 -13.41
N GLU A 373 -4.01 -18.42 -12.51
CA GLU A 373 -3.69 -18.66 -11.10
C GLU A 373 -4.78 -18.13 -10.16
N THR A 374 -5.34 -16.96 -10.49
CA THR A 374 -6.31 -16.31 -9.60
C THR A 374 -7.59 -17.13 -9.40
N ASN A 375 -8.03 -17.18 -8.14
CA ASN A 375 -9.33 -17.72 -7.77
C ASN A 375 -10.41 -16.62 -7.67
N THR A 376 -10.00 -15.39 -7.41
CA THR A 376 -10.89 -14.26 -7.09
C THR A 376 -11.10 -13.35 -8.29
N GLY A 377 -10.09 -13.21 -9.17
CA GLY A 377 -10.07 -12.21 -10.23
C GLY A 377 -9.94 -10.78 -9.72
N ASP A 378 -9.47 -10.58 -8.49
CA ASP A 378 -9.23 -9.27 -7.89
C ASP A 378 -7.97 -8.64 -8.49
N ILE A 379 -8.13 -7.56 -9.25
CA ILE A 379 -7.04 -6.86 -9.93
C ILE A 379 -5.97 -6.37 -8.95
N GLN A 380 -6.33 -6.15 -7.70
CA GLN A 380 -5.39 -5.71 -6.66
C GLN A 380 -4.43 -6.81 -6.19
N GLU A 381 -4.61 -8.06 -6.61
CA GLU A 381 -3.61 -9.12 -6.47
C GLU A 381 -2.36 -8.81 -7.29
N LEU A 382 -2.52 -8.10 -8.42
CA LEU A 382 -1.41 -7.73 -9.30
C LEU A 382 -0.60 -6.57 -8.71
N ASN A 383 0.71 -6.69 -8.74
CA ASN A 383 1.63 -5.61 -8.36
C ASN A 383 1.82 -4.61 -9.51
N LEU A 384 0.75 -3.87 -9.83
CA LEU A 384 0.77 -2.85 -10.88
C LEU A 384 1.29 -1.52 -10.35
N LYS A 385 2.20 -0.87 -11.08
CA LYS A 385 2.78 0.42 -10.69
C LYS A 385 2.69 1.44 -11.83
N GLY A 386 2.59 2.71 -11.46
CA GLY A 386 2.68 3.82 -12.41
C GLY A 386 1.75 3.68 -13.62
N GLY A 387 2.32 3.70 -14.82
CA GLY A 387 1.58 3.67 -16.07
C GLY A 387 0.74 2.41 -16.30
N GLN A 388 1.13 1.26 -15.74
CA GLN A 388 0.34 0.02 -15.85
C GLN A 388 -0.99 0.16 -15.13
N LYS A 389 -0.98 0.67 -13.90
CA LYS A 389 -2.20 0.90 -13.12
C LYS A 389 -3.13 1.88 -13.81
N MET A 390 -2.62 3.04 -14.21
CA MET A 390 -3.40 4.05 -14.94
C MET A 390 -4.04 3.46 -16.22
N TYR A 391 -3.29 2.65 -16.96
CA TYR A 391 -3.80 2.01 -18.17
C TYR A 391 -4.94 1.02 -17.88
N VAL A 392 -4.81 0.20 -16.82
CA VAL A 392 -5.86 -0.76 -16.42
C VAL A 392 -7.10 -0.02 -15.91
N ASP A 393 -6.93 0.96 -15.01
CA ASP A 393 -8.03 1.75 -14.45
C ASP A 393 -8.84 2.41 -15.57
N GLN A 394 -8.18 3.03 -16.54
CA GLN A 394 -8.83 3.60 -17.72
C GLN A 394 -9.58 2.55 -18.55
N LYS A 395 -8.96 1.36 -18.76
CA LYS A 395 -9.63 0.30 -19.53
C LYS A 395 -10.87 -0.22 -18.82
N ILE A 396 -10.87 -0.31 -17.49
CA ILE A 396 -12.04 -0.66 -16.67
C ILE A 396 -13.14 0.37 -16.87
N GLU A 397 -12.82 1.66 -16.73
CA GLU A 397 -13.79 2.75 -16.85
C GLU A 397 -14.43 2.80 -18.25
N THR A 398 -13.66 2.54 -19.29
CA THR A 398 -14.13 2.62 -20.69
C THR A 398 -14.65 1.29 -21.23
N TYR A 399 -14.56 0.21 -20.46
CA TYR A 399 -14.96 -1.12 -20.91
C TYR A 399 -16.46 -1.23 -21.18
N VAL A 400 -16.80 -1.75 -22.35
CA VAL A 400 -18.16 -2.13 -22.71
C VAL A 400 -18.24 -3.65 -22.75
N PRO A 401 -19.04 -4.30 -21.88
CA PRO A 401 -19.12 -5.75 -21.82
C PRO A 401 -19.48 -6.38 -23.16
N VAL A 402 -18.78 -7.44 -23.54
CA VAL A 402 -19.06 -8.22 -24.73
C VAL A 402 -20.14 -9.27 -24.45
N ARG A 403 -20.77 -9.79 -25.49
CA ARG A 403 -21.72 -10.89 -25.33
C ARG A 403 -21.01 -12.12 -24.75
N HIS A 404 -21.62 -12.75 -23.73
CA HIS A 404 -21.07 -13.89 -22.99
C HIS A 404 -19.77 -13.57 -22.19
N ASP A 405 -19.58 -12.31 -21.82
CA ASP A 405 -18.45 -11.94 -20.97
C ASP A 405 -18.48 -12.65 -19.60
N ILE A 406 -17.32 -13.13 -19.18
CA ILE A 406 -17.13 -13.77 -17.89
C ILE A 406 -16.49 -12.76 -16.94
N HIS A 407 -17.30 -12.21 -16.05
CA HIS A 407 -16.85 -11.26 -15.03
C HIS A 407 -16.71 -11.95 -13.68
N TYR A 408 -15.54 -11.86 -13.03
CA TYR A 408 -15.27 -12.53 -11.77
C TYR A 408 -16.17 -12.06 -10.61
N TYR A 409 -16.62 -10.81 -10.62
CA TYR A 409 -17.63 -10.34 -9.69
C TYR A 409 -18.92 -11.21 -9.69
N ASN A 410 -19.35 -11.71 -10.85
CA ASN A 410 -20.51 -12.57 -10.92
C ASN A 410 -20.30 -13.92 -10.22
N TYR A 411 -19.04 -14.39 -10.17
CA TYR A 411 -18.69 -15.57 -9.38
C TYR A 411 -18.86 -15.30 -7.89
N ILE A 412 -18.30 -14.20 -7.37
CA ILE A 412 -18.48 -13.80 -5.96
C ILE A 412 -19.97 -13.65 -5.63
N LYS A 413 -20.73 -13.00 -6.51
CA LYS A 413 -22.18 -12.82 -6.34
C LYS A 413 -22.95 -14.16 -6.27
N ARG A 414 -22.63 -15.12 -7.12
CA ARG A 414 -23.27 -16.47 -7.08
C ARG A 414 -22.94 -17.21 -5.78
N ASN A 415 -21.70 -17.06 -5.29
CA ASN A 415 -21.24 -17.75 -4.10
C ASN A 415 -21.57 -17.02 -2.79
N ALA A 416 -22.08 -15.78 -2.87
CA ALA A 416 -22.29 -14.94 -1.70
C ALA A 416 -23.19 -15.58 -0.62
N GLN A 417 -24.16 -16.38 -1.01
CA GLN A 417 -25.02 -17.15 -0.07
C GLN A 417 -24.29 -18.26 0.68
N ASN A 418 -23.12 -18.65 0.21
CA ASN A 418 -22.27 -19.67 0.84
C ASN A 418 -21.07 -19.06 1.60
N ILE A 419 -20.95 -17.73 1.61
CA ILE A 419 -19.94 -16.99 2.36
C ILE A 419 -20.52 -16.64 3.73
N GLN A 420 -19.96 -17.16 4.79
CA GLN A 420 -20.41 -16.90 6.16
C GLN A 420 -19.87 -15.58 6.68
N ILE A 421 -18.60 -15.26 6.35
CA ILE A 421 -17.91 -14.04 6.76
C ILE A 421 -17.45 -13.29 5.51
N GLY A 422 -18.06 -12.13 5.26
CA GLY A 422 -17.57 -11.18 4.25
C GLY A 422 -16.51 -10.27 4.85
N ILE A 423 -15.37 -10.12 4.20
CA ILE A 423 -14.31 -9.19 4.64
C ILE A 423 -14.22 -8.04 3.66
N THR A 424 -14.24 -6.82 4.17
CA THR A 424 -14.10 -5.60 3.36
C THR A 424 -13.19 -4.58 4.06
N ASN A 425 -12.96 -3.42 3.47
CA ASN A 425 -12.34 -2.30 4.15
C ASN A 425 -13.29 -1.11 4.30
N HIS A 426 -12.93 -0.16 5.14
CA HIS A 426 -13.75 1.02 5.42
C HIS A 426 -14.08 1.82 4.15
N ALA A 427 -13.11 1.96 3.23
CA ALA A 427 -13.34 2.67 1.97
C ALA A 427 -14.41 1.98 1.12
N HIS A 428 -14.33 0.67 0.93
CA HIS A 428 -15.34 -0.09 0.19
C HIS A 428 -16.69 -0.13 0.90
N LEU A 429 -16.70 -0.23 2.23
CA LEU A 429 -17.93 -0.22 3.02
C LEU A 429 -18.74 1.06 2.79
N ILE A 430 -18.05 2.20 2.79
CA ILE A 430 -18.66 3.51 2.58
C ILE A 430 -19.04 3.73 1.10
N HIS A 431 -18.21 3.25 0.14
CA HIS A 431 -18.41 3.40 -1.31
C HIS A 431 -19.44 2.45 -1.92
N SER A 432 -19.98 1.52 -1.17
CA SER A 432 -20.86 0.51 -1.72
C SER A 432 -22.17 1.12 -2.23
N ASP A 433 -22.22 1.33 -3.54
CA ASP A 433 -23.44 1.77 -4.22
C ASP A 433 -24.64 0.90 -3.87
N SER A 434 -25.83 1.52 -3.83
CA SER A 434 -27.11 0.85 -3.64
C SER A 434 -27.39 -0.27 -4.67
N GLU A 435 -26.67 -0.27 -5.79
CA GLU A 435 -26.72 -1.31 -6.81
C GLU A 435 -25.84 -2.55 -6.51
N ASN A 436 -24.99 -2.49 -5.48
CA ASN A 436 -24.13 -3.61 -5.13
C ASN A 436 -24.88 -4.66 -4.31
N THR A 437 -25.54 -5.55 -5.00
CA THR A 437 -26.43 -6.60 -4.40
C THR A 437 -25.71 -7.59 -3.50
N ILE A 438 -24.37 -7.64 -3.46
CA ILE A 438 -23.63 -8.52 -2.54
C ILE A 438 -23.70 -7.99 -1.11
N TYR A 439 -23.55 -6.69 -0.91
CA TYR A 439 -23.64 -6.08 0.42
C TYR A 439 -25.02 -6.28 1.07
N GLN A 440 -26.08 -6.38 0.25
CA GLN A 440 -27.44 -6.62 0.73
C GLN A 440 -27.66 -8.01 1.37
N LEU A 441 -26.70 -8.93 1.21
CA LEU A 441 -26.74 -10.25 1.86
C LEU A 441 -26.19 -10.21 3.29
N PHE A 442 -25.59 -9.11 3.69
CA PHE A 442 -25.01 -8.92 5.01
C PHE A 442 -25.82 -7.88 5.78
N ASP A 443 -26.73 -8.33 6.62
CA ASP A 443 -27.52 -7.46 7.49
C ASP A 443 -26.73 -6.95 8.71
N ASP A 444 -25.61 -7.61 9.04
CA ASP A 444 -24.87 -7.44 10.27
C ASP A 444 -23.40 -7.12 9.95
N CYS A 445 -22.84 -6.13 10.65
CA CYS A 445 -21.46 -5.68 10.37
C CYS A 445 -20.67 -5.43 11.65
N ILE A 446 -19.40 -5.86 11.63
CA ILE A 446 -18.39 -5.53 12.64
C ILE A 446 -17.34 -4.64 11.99
N ILE A 447 -17.07 -3.49 12.59
CA ILE A 447 -16.09 -2.52 12.11
C ILE A 447 -14.91 -2.49 13.08
N ASP A 448 -13.80 -3.07 12.65
CA ASP A 448 -12.56 -3.09 13.43
C ASP A 448 -11.75 -1.80 13.16
N GLU A 449 -11.04 -1.31 14.18
CA GLU A 449 -10.36 -0.01 14.19
C GLU A 449 -11.30 1.14 13.76
N ALA A 450 -12.51 1.13 14.32
CA ALA A 450 -13.61 2.00 13.94
C ALA A 450 -13.30 3.49 14.07
N HIS A 451 -12.38 3.88 14.96
CA HIS A 451 -11.92 5.28 15.10
C HIS A 451 -11.38 5.88 13.78
N ARG A 452 -11.01 5.00 12.80
CA ARG A 452 -10.52 5.41 11.48
C ARG A 452 -11.62 5.61 10.44
N LEU A 453 -12.82 5.12 10.71
CA LEU A 453 -13.93 5.19 9.76
C LEU A 453 -14.22 6.62 9.27
N PRO A 454 -14.21 7.66 10.14
CA PRO A 454 -14.40 9.04 9.70
C PRO A 454 -13.34 9.55 8.71
N ASP A 455 -12.08 9.13 8.86
CA ASP A 455 -11.02 9.49 7.91
C ASP A 455 -11.31 8.98 6.49
N TYR A 456 -11.88 7.77 6.37
CA TYR A 456 -12.28 7.20 5.07
C TYR A 456 -13.48 7.91 4.48
N ALA A 457 -14.48 8.27 5.29
CA ALA A 457 -15.60 9.07 4.85
C ALA A 457 -15.14 10.45 4.38
N LEU A 458 -14.21 11.08 5.10
CA LEU A 458 -13.63 12.38 4.75
C LEU A 458 -12.97 12.38 3.35
N ASN A 459 -12.32 11.28 2.98
CA ASN A 459 -11.71 11.15 1.65
C ASN A 459 -12.76 11.08 0.52
N GLN A 460 -14.03 10.90 0.85
CA GLN A 460 -15.13 10.77 -0.11
C GLN A 460 -16.03 12.01 -0.20
N VAL A 461 -15.92 12.92 0.76
CA VAL A 461 -16.70 14.14 0.72
C VAL A 461 -16.22 15.14 -0.32
N THR A 462 -15.04 14.92 -0.91
CA THR A 462 -14.46 15.82 -1.90
C THR A 462 -14.41 15.20 -3.28
N ASN A 463 -14.94 15.92 -4.25
CA ASN A 463 -14.69 15.67 -5.66
C ASN A 463 -13.46 16.45 -6.10
N ASP A 464 -12.62 15.87 -6.94
CA ASP A 464 -11.41 16.51 -7.42
C ASP A 464 -11.34 16.60 -8.95
N LEU A 465 -10.78 17.70 -9.42
CA LEU A 465 -10.41 17.93 -10.81
C LEU A 465 -8.89 18.11 -10.87
N ASN A 466 -8.20 17.12 -11.42
CA ASN A 466 -6.75 17.10 -11.51
C ASN A 466 -6.30 17.46 -12.94
N TYR A 467 -5.38 18.41 -13.10
CA TYR A 467 -4.85 18.82 -14.40
C TYR A 467 -4.31 17.66 -15.23
N SER A 468 -3.44 16.85 -14.62
CA SER A 468 -2.77 15.74 -15.33
C SER A 468 -3.75 14.66 -15.76
N ASP A 469 -4.74 14.36 -14.93
CA ASP A 469 -5.79 13.38 -15.23
C ASP A 469 -6.66 13.84 -16.41
N VAL A 470 -7.20 15.06 -16.34
CA VAL A 470 -8.03 15.60 -17.44
C VAL A 470 -7.24 15.69 -18.74
N LYS A 471 -6.00 16.16 -18.69
CA LYS A 471 -5.12 16.24 -19.86
C LYS A 471 -4.85 14.86 -20.48
N TYR A 472 -4.64 13.86 -19.64
CA TYR A 472 -4.46 12.48 -20.05
C TYR A 472 -5.74 11.94 -20.72
N GLN A 473 -6.91 12.12 -20.09
CA GLN A 473 -8.19 11.65 -20.59
C GLN A 473 -8.55 12.28 -21.96
N LEU A 474 -8.33 13.59 -22.10
CA LEU A 474 -8.49 14.29 -23.38
C LEU A 474 -7.49 13.77 -24.43
N GLY A 475 -6.23 13.52 -24.03
CA GLY A 475 -5.19 13.00 -24.90
C GLY A 475 -5.46 11.62 -25.45
N LEU A 476 -6.25 10.79 -24.73
CA LEU A 476 -6.70 9.47 -25.21
C LEU A 476 -7.72 9.58 -26.35
N ILE A 477 -8.56 10.60 -26.30
CA ILE A 477 -9.50 10.86 -27.39
C ILE A 477 -8.73 11.33 -28.62
N GLY A 478 -7.80 12.27 -28.47
CA GLY A 478 -6.88 12.69 -29.53
C GLY A 478 -6.34 14.09 -29.32
N LYS A 479 -5.04 14.24 -29.46
CA LYS A 479 -4.35 15.49 -29.82
C LYS A 479 -3.02 15.13 -30.49
N ASN A 480 -2.78 15.60 -31.70
CA ASN A 480 -1.54 15.41 -32.48
C ASN A 480 -1.14 13.93 -32.67
N GLU A 481 -0.04 13.45 -32.14
CA GLU A 481 0.55 12.15 -32.48
C GLU A 481 -0.14 10.92 -31.88
N ASN A 482 -0.99 11.08 -30.87
CA ASN A 482 -1.64 9.98 -30.13
C ASN A 482 -3.17 9.83 -30.40
N GLU A 483 -3.63 10.15 -31.58
CA GLU A 483 -5.05 10.18 -31.99
C GLU A 483 -5.75 8.81 -32.08
N LYS A 484 -5.59 7.92 -31.09
CA LYS A 484 -6.08 6.55 -31.21
C LYS A 484 -7.59 6.46 -31.44
N LEU A 485 -8.38 7.16 -30.61
CA LEU A 485 -9.84 7.13 -30.75
C LEU A 485 -10.29 7.91 -31.96
N LEU A 486 -9.71 9.07 -32.25
CA LEU A 486 -9.98 9.85 -33.46
C LEU A 486 -9.63 9.06 -34.72
N LYS A 487 -8.48 8.37 -34.77
CA LYS A 487 -8.12 7.48 -35.89
C LYS A 487 -9.08 6.31 -36.03
N ALA A 488 -9.55 5.75 -34.90
CA ALA A 488 -10.55 4.68 -34.93
C ALA A 488 -11.91 5.16 -35.46
N VAL A 489 -12.33 6.38 -35.14
CA VAL A 489 -13.54 7.01 -35.66
C VAL A 489 -13.39 7.35 -37.15
N ASP A 490 -12.24 7.90 -37.54
CA ASP A 490 -11.93 8.21 -38.97
C ASP A 490 -11.93 6.93 -39.83
N LYS A 491 -11.28 5.87 -39.34
CA LYS A 491 -11.32 4.55 -40.00
C LYS A 491 -12.74 3.98 -40.08
N LEU A 492 -13.53 4.15 -39.04
CA LEU A 492 -14.92 3.71 -39.04
C LEU A 492 -15.75 4.47 -40.11
N GLU A 493 -15.55 5.80 -40.23
CA GLU A 493 -16.23 6.59 -41.26
C GLU A 493 -15.80 6.19 -42.67
N GLN A 494 -14.50 5.90 -42.89
CA GLN A 494 -13.99 5.37 -44.14
C GLN A 494 -14.62 4.01 -44.46
N GLN A 495 -14.72 3.10 -43.50
CA GLN A 495 -15.38 1.81 -43.65
C GLN A 495 -16.88 1.97 -43.93
N ARG A 496 -17.54 2.92 -43.25
CA ARG A 496 -18.94 3.25 -43.52
C ARG A 496 -19.20 3.58 -45.00
N ILE A 497 -18.30 4.39 -45.59
CA ILE A 497 -18.38 4.81 -46.98
C ILE A 497 -18.11 3.63 -47.93
N LEU A 498 -17.04 2.85 -47.67
CA LEU A 498 -16.56 1.78 -48.52
C LEU A 498 -17.47 0.54 -48.46
N GLU A 499 -17.90 0.14 -47.27
CA GLU A 499 -18.64 -1.09 -47.00
C GLU A 499 -20.15 -0.85 -46.87
N LYS A 500 -20.61 0.39 -47.05
CA LYS A 500 -22.00 0.82 -46.90
C LYS A 500 -22.65 0.38 -45.59
N LEU A 501 -21.94 0.59 -44.50
CA LEU A 501 -22.45 0.28 -43.16
C LEU A 501 -23.68 1.13 -42.85
N ASP A 502 -24.70 0.54 -42.23
CA ASP A 502 -25.89 1.23 -41.75
C ASP A 502 -25.62 2.04 -40.46
N ILE A 503 -24.82 3.07 -40.60
CA ILE A 503 -24.45 4.02 -39.54
C ILE A 503 -24.60 5.42 -40.13
N ALA A 504 -25.10 6.36 -39.32
CA ALA A 504 -25.19 7.76 -39.71
C ALA A 504 -23.79 8.35 -40.02
N PRO A 505 -23.66 9.32 -40.95
CA PRO A 505 -22.40 9.99 -41.23
C PRO A 505 -21.80 10.63 -39.96
N ILE A 506 -20.49 10.47 -39.79
CA ILE A 506 -19.77 11.02 -38.64
C ILE A 506 -19.02 12.28 -39.09
N ASP A 507 -19.28 13.42 -38.43
CA ASP A 507 -18.51 14.64 -38.65
C ASP A 507 -17.13 14.56 -37.96
N VAL A 508 -16.20 13.85 -38.62
CA VAL A 508 -14.83 13.63 -38.09
C VAL A 508 -14.08 14.96 -38.02
N PHE A 509 -14.31 15.89 -38.91
CA PHE A 509 -13.65 17.19 -38.93
C PHE A 509 -14.12 18.08 -37.78
N GLY A 510 -15.42 18.20 -37.58
CA GLY A 510 -16.02 18.89 -36.44
C GLY A 510 -15.58 18.27 -35.10
N LEU A 511 -15.50 16.92 -35.05
CA LEU A 511 -14.95 16.23 -33.88
C LEU A 511 -13.51 16.62 -33.54
N LYS A 512 -12.63 16.67 -34.54
CA LYS A 512 -11.22 17.12 -34.36
C LYS A 512 -11.13 18.55 -33.85
N ILE A 513 -11.93 19.46 -34.40
CA ILE A 513 -11.99 20.86 -33.92
C ILE A 513 -12.44 20.89 -32.47
N ASN A 514 -13.54 20.24 -32.14
CA ASN A 514 -14.07 20.23 -30.77
C ASN A 514 -13.08 19.66 -29.75
N ILE A 515 -12.36 18.60 -30.08
CA ILE A 515 -11.34 18.02 -29.20
C ILE A 515 -10.17 18.99 -28.98
N ASN A 516 -9.68 19.67 -30.00
CA ASN A 516 -8.64 20.67 -29.85
C ASN A 516 -9.10 21.83 -28.96
N GLU A 517 -10.30 22.35 -29.18
CA GLU A 517 -10.88 23.41 -28.35
C GLU A 517 -11.06 22.95 -26.88
N LEU A 518 -11.43 21.69 -26.63
CA LEU A 518 -11.47 21.13 -25.27
C LEU A 518 -10.10 21.12 -24.59
N HIS A 519 -9.03 20.82 -25.34
CA HIS A 519 -7.69 20.94 -24.79
C HIS A 519 -7.33 22.40 -24.42
N ASP A 520 -7.68 23.35 -25.28
CA ASP A 520 -7.39 24.77 -25.05
C ASP A 520 -8.21 25.32 -23.87
N LEU A 521 -9.47 24.98 -23.78
CA LEU A 521 -10.33 25.34 -22.64
C LEU A 521 -9.83 24.73 -21.33
N ASN A 522 -9.35 23.49 -21.35
CA ASN A 522 -8.73 22.88 -20.17
C ASN A 522 -7.45 23.63 -19.73
N GLU A 523 -6.59 23.98 -20.69
CA GLU A 523 -5.41 24.80 -20.38
C GLU A 523 -5.79 26.18 -19.83
N GLN A 524 -6.87 26.78 -20.33
CA GLN A 524 -7.40 28.04 -19.81
C GLN A 524 -7.87 27.89 -18.36
N LEU A 525 -8.71 26.91 -18.05
CA LEU A 525 -9.20 26.64 -16.69
C LEU A 525 -8.05 26.51 -15.69
N PHE A 526 -7.07 25.68 -15.98
CA PHE A 526 -5.95 25.47 -15.06
C PHE A 526 -4.97 26.66 -15.02
N THR A 527 -4.97 27.53 -16.03
CA THR A 527 -4.27 28.81 -15.97
C THR A 527 -4.99 29.80 -15.05
N THR A 528 -6.32 29.87 -15.12
CA THR A 528 -7.15 30.63 -14.18
C THR A 528 -6.87 30.18 -12.74
N ILE A 529 -6.89 28.88 -12.48
CA ILE A 529 -6.62 28.33 -11.14
C ILE A 529 -5.17 28.64 -10.70
N TYR A 530 -4.18 28.53 -11.60
CA TYR A 530 -2.79 28.85 -11.29
C TYR A 530 -2.59 30.32 -10.95
N ASN A 531 -3.27 31.24 -11.63
CA ASN A 531 -3.25 32.67 -11.33
C ASN A 531 -3.85 32.96 -9.94
N ILE A 532 -4.91 32.25 -9.55
CA ILE A 532 -5.47 32.35 -8.20
C ILE A 532 -4.43 31.93 -7.16
N ILE A 533 -3.68 30.84 -7.37
CA ILE A 533 -2.60 30.41 -6.46
C ILE A 533 -1.54 31.49 -6.30
N GLN A 534 -1.15 32.17 -7.38
CA GLN A 534 -0.11 33.21 -7.35
C GLN A 534 -0.54 34.49 -6.61
N THR A 535 -1.85 34.75 -6.50
CA THR A 535 -2.41 35.96 -5.89
C THR A 535 -3.01 35.75 -4.50
N SER A 536 -3.13 34.49 -4.06
CA SER A 536 -3.76 34.12 -2.80
C SER A 536 -2.74 33.74 -1.72
N ASN A 537 -3.19 33.70 -0.47
CA ASN A 537 -2.39 33.12 0.60
C ASN A 537 -2.28 31.61 0.42
N VAL A 538 -1.05 31.13 0.36
CA VAL A 538 -0.73 29.70 0.21
C VAL A 538 -0.35 29.15 1.58
N TYR A 539 -0.96 28.03 1.95
CA TYR A 539 -0.72 27.34 3.22
C TYR A 539 -0.05 25.99 2.97
N ASP A 540 1.00 25.69 3.74
CA ASP A 540 1.77 24.46 3.58
C ASP A 540 1.19 23.36 4.46
N ASP A 541 1.06 22.17 3.87
CA ASP A 541 0.87 20.93 4.62
C ASP A 541 2.22 20.24 4.83
N ASP A 542 2.76 20.38 6.04
CA ASP A 542 4.05 19.82 6.41
C ASP A 542 4.11 18.27 6.31
N ILE A 543 2.94 17.59 6.28
CA ILE A 543 2.86 16.13 6.28
C ILE A 543 2.87 15.58 4.85
N HIS A 544 2.13 16.19 3.91
CA HIS A 544 1.88 15.62 2.59
C HIS A 544 2.64 16.33 1.46
N LYS A 545 3.41 17.36 1.77
CA LYS A 545 4.14 18.21 0.79
C LYS A 545 3.21 18.82 -0.26
N TYR A 546 2.01 19.23 0.15
CA TYR A 546 1.08 19.99 -0.67
C TYR A 546 0.95 21.41 -0.14
N HIS A 547 0.70 22.32 -1.05
CA HIS A 547 0.30 23.68 -0.75
C HIS A 547 -1.19 23.83 -1.02
N TYR A 548 -1.90 24.51 -0.17
CA TYR A 548 -3.34 24.71 -0.28
C TYR A 548 -3.72 26.18 -0.35
N VAL A 549 -4.76 26.47 -1.12
CA VAL A 549 -5.41 27.79 -1.16
C VAL A 549 -6.86 27.59 -0.78
N TYR A 550 -7.31 28.39 0.17
CA TYR A 550 -8.68 28.48 0.66
C TYR A 550 -9.19 29.88 0.40
N ASP A 551 -10.50 30.08 0.41
CA ASP A 551 -11.13 31.40 0.33
C ASP A 551 -10.69 32.21 -0.90
N PHE A 552 -11.14 31.74 -2.07
CA PHE A 552 -10.91 32.39 -3.36
C PHE A 552 -12.21 32.58 -4.14
N GLU A 553 -12.22 33.55 -5.05
CA GLU A 553 -13.38 33.78 -5.92
C GLU A 553 -13.51 32.70 -6.99
N THR A 554 -14.68 32.09 -7.10
CA THR A 554 -14.96 30.97 -8.00
C THR A 554 -15.56 31.38 -9.35
N GLY A 555 -15.89 32.66 -9.54
CA GLY A 555 -16.62 33.16 -10.71
C GLY A 555 -15.96 32.86 -12.06
N GLU A 556 -14.66 33.09 -12.17
CA GLU A 556 -13.91 32.77 -13.41
C GLU A 556 -13.77 31.27 -13.62
N ILE A 557 -13.57 30.49 -12.55
CA ILE A 557 -13.54 29.01 -12.62
C ILE A 557 -14.88 28.47 -13.14
N LEU A 558 -16.02 28.98 -12.60
CA LEU A 558 -17.35 28.56 -13.07
C LEU A 558 -17.59 28.91 -14.53
N LYS A 559 -17.08 30.04 -15.02
CA LYS A 559 -17.17 30.43 -16.42
C LYS A 559 -16.40 29.44 -17.32
N ASP A 560 -15.16 29.10 -16.95
CA ASP A 560 -14.33 28.16 -17.69
C ASP A 560 -14.93 26.73 -17.67
N LEU A 561 -15.44 26.28 -16.52
CA LEU A 561 -16.13 24.98 -16.39
C LEU A 561 -17.33 24.88 -17.32
N ARG A 562 -18.19 25.91 -17.36
CA ARG A 562 -19.36 25.97 -18.25
C ARG A 562 -18.97 25.87 -19.72
N ALA A 563 -17.91 26.60 -20.13
CA ALA A 563 -17.41 26.56 -21.50
C ALA A 563 -16.97 25.14 -21.89
N ILE A 564 -16.28 24.42 -20.98
CA ILE A 564 -15.88 23.03 -21.19
C ILE A 564 -17.12 22.11 -21.29
N ILE A 565 -18.08 22.23 -20.37
CA ILE A 565 -19.31 21.43 -20.35
C ILE A 565 -20.11 21.61 -21.64
N ASP A 566 -20.30 22.86 -22.08
CA ASP A 566 -21.00 23.17 -23.33
C ASP A 566 -20.30 22.59 -24.55
N LYS A 567 -18.96 22.61 -24.58
CA LYS A 567 -18.18 22.01 -25.65
C LYS A 567 -18.26 20.48 -25.63
N LEU A 568 -18.21 19.85 -24.44
CA LEU A 568 -18.43 18.41 -24.29
C LEU A 568 -19.80 17.97 -24.78
N ASN A 569 -20.87 18.72 -24.41
CA ASN A 569 -22.22 18.45 -24.90
C ASN A 569 -22.30 18.46 -26.43
N LYS A 570 -21.79 19.51 -27.08
CA LYS A 570 -21.73 19.61 -28.54
C LYS A 570 -20.95 18.46 -29.18
N THR A 571 -19.89 18.00 -28.51
CA THR A 571 -19.07 16.90 -29.02
C THR A 571 -19.78 15.55 -28.88
N ILE A 572 -20.50 15.34 -27.77
CA ILE A 572 -21.31 14.14 -27.51
C ILE A 572 -22.48 14.03 -28.49
N GLU A 573 -23.09 15.18 -28.85
CA GLU A 573 -24.21 15.24 -29.81
C GLU A 573 -23.87 14.71 -31.19
N ILE A 574 -22.57 14.80 -31.60
CA ILE A 574 -22.10 14.23 -32.88
C ILE A 574 -22.43 12.73 -32.99
N PHE A 575 -22.48 12.04 -31.86
CA PHE A 575 -22.66 10.60 -31.77
C PHE A 575 -24.07 10.17 -31.43
N ASN A 576 -25.05 11.08 -31.46
CA ASN A 576 -26.45 10.76 -31.14
C ASN A 576 -27.06 9.80 -32.16
N GLY A 577 -27.74 8.78 -31.67
CA GLY A 577 -28.42 7.78 -32.51
C GLY A 577 -27.49 6.71 -33.11
N MET A 578 -26.17 6.80 -32.88
CA MET A 578 -25.20 5.86 -33.46
C MET A 578 -24.92 4.67 -32.53
N ASN A 579 -25.06 3.45 -33.03
CA ASN A 579 -24.91 2.22 -32.27
C ASN A 579 -23.76 1.36 -32.80
N HIS A 580 -22.54 1.83 -32.63
CA HIS A 580 -21.33 1.08 -32.99
C HIS A 580 -20.36 0.99 -31.78
N LYS A 581 -19.59 -0.10 -31.67
CA LYS A 581 -18.69 -0.35 -30.50
C LYS A 581 -17.67 0.78 -30.29
N THR A 582 -17.02 1.23 -31.36
CA THR A 582 -16.06 2.34 -31.32
C THR A 582 -16.68 3.63 -30.83
N ILE A 583 -17.88 3.95 -31.36
CA ILE A 583 -18.63 5.17 -30.97
C ILE A 583 -19.03 5.11 -29.50
N LYS A 584 -19.53 3.96 -29.04
CA LYS A 584 -19.87 3.76 -27.61
C LYS A 584 -18.68 4.00 -26.70
N SER A 585 -17.48 3.57 -27.09
CA SER A 585 -16.26 3.78 -26.32
C SER A 585 -15.90 5.26 -26.23
N VAL A 586 -15.89 5.98 -27.37
CA VAL A 586 -15.59 7.43 -27.40
C VAL A 586 -16.63 8.21 -26.60
N ARG A 587 -17.92 7.89 -26.84
CA ARG A 587 -19.02 8.55 -26.12
C ARG A 587 -18.95 8.33 -24.61
N LYS A 588 -18.63 7.12 -24.17
CA LYS A 588 -18.43 6.83 -22.73
C LYS A 588 -17.31 7.68 -22.13
N GLN A 589 -16.21 7.85 -22.84
CA GLN A 589 -15.11 8.70 -22.43
C GLN A 589 -15.49 10.18 -22.32
N LEU A 590 -16.22 10.69 -23.31
CA LEU A 590 -16.71 12.07 -23.30
C LEU A 590 -17.75 12.29 -22.18
N LEU A 591 -18.66 11.34 -21.94
CA LEU A 591 -19.64 11.40 -20.87
C LEU A 591 -18.95 11.38 -19.49
N TYR A 592 -17.95 10.54 -19.30
CA TYR A 592 -17.17 10.54 -18.06
C TYR A 592 -16.58 11.93 -17.75
N LEU A 593 -15.94 12.56 -18.73
CA LEU A 593 -15.42 13.93 -18.55
C LEU A 593 -16.56 14.93 -18.30
N HIS A 594 -17.63 14.86 -19.08
CA HIS A 594 -18.79 15.74 -18.91
C HIS A 594 -19.36 15.67 -17.50
N ASP A 595 -19.61 14.46 -16.99
CA ASP A 595 -20.19 14.26 -15.67
C ASP A 595 -19.25 14.74 -14.57
N LYS A 596 -17.94 14.51 -14.72
CA LYS A 596 -16.93 15.01 -13.79
C LYS A 596 -16.90 16.56 -13.73
N PHE A 597 -16.88 17.23 -14.87
CA PHE A 597 -16.92 18.70 -14.91
C PHE A 597 -18.24 19.27 -14.40
N LYS A 598 -19.34 18.65 -14.74
CA LYS A 598 -20.68 19.06 -14.31
C LYS A 598 -20.86 18.91 -12.81
N LEU A 599 -20.35 17.83 -12.21
CA LEU A 599 -20.38 17.62 -10.76
C LEU A 599 -19.61 18.73 -10.04
N ILE A 600 -18.41 19.06 -10.47
CA ILE A 600 -17.61 20.15 -9.88
C ILE A 600 -18.31 21.49 -10.05
N GLU A 601 -18.86 21.79 -11.23
CA GLU A 601 -19.58 23.05 -11.48
C GLU A 601 -20.79 23.19 -10.57
N GLN A 602 -21.56 22.09 -10.41
CA GLN A 602 -22.74 22.09 -9.54
C GLN A 602 -22.37 22.26 -8.07
N SER A 603 -21.38 21.52 -7.58
CA SER A 603 -20.92 21.61 -6.19
C SER A 603 -20.42 23.02 -5.84
N ILE A 604 -19.72 23.69 -6.77
CA ILE A 604 -19.31 25.10 -6.55
C ILE A 604 -20.52 26.05 -6.51
N LYS A 605 -21.53 25.83 -7.37
CA LYS A 605 -22.74 26.66 -7.39
C LYS A 605 -23.59 26.51 -6.12
N ASP A 606 -23.63 25.31 -5.57
CA ASP A 606 -24.40 25.02 -4.35
C ASP A 606 -23.71 25.54 -3.09
N HIS A 607 -22.68 26.39 -3.24
CA HIS A 607 -21.89 27.03 -2.19
C HIS A 607 -21.12 26.04 -1.30
N HIS A 608 -20.76 24.88 -1.85
CA HIS A 608 -19.88 23.94 -1.16
C HIS A 608 -18.46 24.49 -1.07
N THR A 609 -17.76 24.13 -0.01
CA THR A 609 -16.40 24.60 0.25
C THR A 609 -15.44 24.09 -0.83
N SER A 610 -14.69 25.00 -1.45
CA SER A 610 -13.74 24.70 -2.52
C SER A 610 -12.32 24.97 -2.06
N PHE A 611 -11.39 24.12 -2.52
CA PHE A 611 -9.97 24.20 -2.20
C PHE A 611 -9.15 23.99 -3.45
N ILE A 612 -8.01 24.67 -3.54
CA ILE A 612 -7.01 24.37 -4.55
C ILE A 612 -5.81 23.71 -3.84
N SER A 613 -5.34 22.57 -4.35
CA SER A 613 -4.10 21.98 -3.89
C SER A 613 -3.07 21.92 -5.03
N ILE A 614 -1.81 22.15 -4.69
CA ILE A 614 -0.70 22.07 -5.63
C ILE A 614 0.51 21.45 -4.93
N LYS A 615 1.18 20.51 -5.59
CA LYS A 615 2.35 19.83 -5.02
C LYS A 615 3.64 20.61 -5.24
N ASN A 616 3.74 21.30 -6.35
CA ASN A 616 4.91 22.10 -6.70
C ASN A 616 4.44 23.43 -7.29
N LEU A 617 4.67 24.52 -6.58
CA LEU A 617 4.27 25.87 -6.97
C LEU A 617 4.78 26.33 -8.35
N ALA A 618 5.87 25.74 -8.83
CA ALA A 618 6.40 25.99 -10.17
C ALA A 618 5.77 25.11 -11.27
N GLN A 619 4.96 24.10 -10.92
CA GLN A 619 4.46 23.10 -11.86
C GLN A 619 2.93 23.02 -11.88
N LYS A 620 2.33 23.69 -12.87
CA LYS A 620 0.89 23.66 -13.14
C LYS A 620 0.30 22.23 -13.25
N SER A 621 1.11 21.26 -13.70
CA SER A 621 0.69 19.86 -13.82
C SER A 621 0.31 19.19 -12.51
N THR A 622 0.62 19.79 -11.38
CA THR A 622 0.33 19.25 -10.04
C THR A 622 -0.91 19.86 -9.38
N ILE A 623 -1.63 20.72 -10.10
CA ILE A 623 -2.84 21.40 -9.58
C ILE A 623 -4.00 20.42 -9.50
N ARG A 624 -4.73 20.53 -8.38
CA ARG A 624 -6.02 19.86 -8.13
C ARG A 624 -7.00 20.90 -7.58
N LEU A 625 -8.17 20.99 -8.19
CA LEU A 625 -9.33 21.68 -7.64
C LEU A 625 -10.16 20.66 -6.86
N LEU A 626 -10.37 20.88 -5.59
CA LEU A 626 -11.13 20.02 -4.67
C LEU A 626 -12.39 20.75 -4.24
N VAL A 627 -13.51 20.08 -4.27
CA VAL A 627 -14.81 20.65 -3.83
C VAL A 627 -15.44 19.68 -2.84
N LYS A 628 -15.82 20.17 -1.66
CA LYS A 628 -16.60 19.39 -0.70
C LYS A 628 -18.04 19.29 -1.21
N ASP A 629 -18.54 18.08 -1.39
CA ASP A 629 -19.86 17.80 -1.97
C ASP A 629 -20.86 17.28 -0.93
N TYR A 630 -20.38 16.54 0.07
CA TYR A 630 -21.20 15.93 1.11
C TYR A 630 -20.63 16.19 2.50
N ASP A 631 -21.51 16.14 3.51
CA ASP A 631 -21.08 16.11 4.90
C ASP A 631 -20.64 14.69 5.29
N VAL A 632 -19.57 14.62 6.08
CA VAL A 632 -19.00 13.32 6.58
C VAL A 632 -20.06 12.58 7.38
N LYS A 633 -20.82 13.30 8.22
CA LYS A 633 -21.88 12.74 9.03
C LYS A 633 -22.99 12.11 8.19
N ASP A 634 -23.38 12.78 7.10
CA ASP A 634 -24.38 12.23 6.17
C ASP A 634 -23.94 10.94 5.53
N ILE A 635 -22.67 10.89 5.09
CA ILE A 635 -22.10 9.67 4.50
C ILE A 635 -22.08 8.54 5.54
N LEU A 636 -21.57 8.79 6.74
CA LEU A 636 -21.48 7.79 7.78
C LEU A 636 -22.86 7.29 8.22
N THR A 637 -23.83 8.20 8.35
CA THR A 637 -25.21 7.83 8.72
C THR A 637 -25.84 6.96 7.63
N LYS A 638 -25.87 7.44 6.38
CA LYS A 638 -26.55 6.75 5.28
C LYS A 638 -25.85 5.48 4.82
N GLN A 639 -24.52 5.51 4.69
CA GLN A 639 -23.76 4.42 4.09
C GLN A 639 -23.29 3.36 5.10
N VAL A 640 -23.33 3.66 6.39
CA VAL A 640 -22.89 2.72 7.43
C VAL A 640 -24.00 2.47 8.42
N LEU A 641 -24.53 3.50 9.09
CA LEU A 641 -25.43 3.33 10.23
C LEU A 641 -26.80 2.79 9.81
N GLU A 642 -27.39 3.31 8.73
CA GLU A 642 -28.72 2.89 8.22
C GLU A 642 -28.65 1.58 7.43
N LYS A 643 -27.46 1.19 6.95
CA LYS A 643 -27.28 0.07 6.05
C LYS A 643 -27.37 -1.29 6.73
N PHE A 644 -26.93 -1.38 7.98
CA PHE A 644 -26.88 -2.63 8.73
C PHE A 644 -27.87 -2.65 9.89
N LYS A 645 -28.46 -3.84 10.13
CA LYS A 645 -29.38 -4.06 11.25
C LYS A 645 -28.61 -4.11 12.56
N SER A 646 -27.57 -4.96 12.65
CA SER A 646 -26.62 -4.97 13.74
C SER A 646 -25.30 -4.33 13.30
N LEU A 647 -24.76 -3.47 14.14
CA LEU A 647 -23.53 -2.77 13.85
C LEU A 647 -22.67 -2.63 15.10
N THR A 648 -21.51 -3.26 15.09
CA THR A 648 -20.57 -3.23 16.19
C THR A 648 -19.29 -2.49 15.80
N PHE A 649 -19.05 -1.32 16.40
CA PHE A 649 -17.82 -0.56 16.27
C PHE A 649 -16.84 -1.01 17.34
N ILE A 650 -15.66 -1.48 16.92
CA ILE A 650 -14.61 -1.95 17.83
C ILE A 650 -13.32 -1.19 17.55
N SER A 651 -12.67 -0.71 18.60
CA SER A 651 -11.33 -0.12 18.50
C SER A 651 -10.59 -0.14 19.82
N GLY A 652 -9.28 0.03 19.76
CA GLY A 652 -8.45 0.28 20.95
C GLY A 652 -8.63 1.65 21.58
N THR A 653 -9.27 2.59 20.86
CA THR A 653 -9.36 4.01 21.24
C THR A 653 -10.62 4.64 20.66
N LEU A 654 -11.79 4.39 21.27
CA LEU A 654 -13.07 4.99 20.89
C LEU A 654 -13.54 6.04 21.91
N THR A 655 -13.12 5.88 23.14
CA THR A 655 -13.53 6.81 24.21
C THR A 655 -12.63 8.05 24.24
N PHE A 656 -13.26 9.17 24.50
CA PHE A 656 -12.62 10.41 24.89
C PHE A 656 -13.20 10.86 26.22
N ASN A 657 -12.35 11.01 27.23
CA ASN A 657 -12.78 11.34 28.60
C ASN A 657 -13.82 10.32 29.17
N HIS A 658 -13.56 9.01 29.02
CA HIS A 658 -14.48 7.90 29.39
C HIS A 658 -15.87 8.00 28.78
N SER A 659 -16.00 8.64 27.64
CA SER A 659 -17.26 8.81 26.94
C SER A 659 -17.11 8.49 25.46
N PHE A 660 -18.04 7.75 24.89
CA PHE A 660 -18.14 7.48 23.47
C PHE A 660 -18.72 8.65 22.67
N LYS A 661 -19.15 9.71 23.34
CA LYS A 661 -19.85 10.84 22.72
C LYS A 661 -19.06 11.50 21.59
N ALA A 662 -17.74 11.59 21.72
CA ALA A 662 -16.90 12.15 20.65
C ALA A 662 -16.98 11.33 19.35
N PHE A 663 -17.12 10.00 19.45
CA PHE A 663 -17.32 9.14 18.29
C PHE A 663 -18.78 9.13 17.82
N GLN A 664 -19.76 9.18 18.73
CA GLN A 664 -21.18 9.29 18.39
C GLN A 664 -21.48 10.56 17.58
N ASN A 665 -20.79 11.68 17.86
CA ASN A 665 -20.95 12.95 17.15
C ASN A 665 -20.61 12.90 15.65
N TRP A 666 -20.06 11.77 15.16
CA TRP A 666 -19.85 11.52 13.73
C TRP A 666 -21.12 11.08 12.99
N PHE A 667 -22.23 10.89 13.67
CA PHE A 667 -23.51 10.49 13.09
C PHE A 667 -24.56 11.59 13.29
N ASN A 668 -25.51 11.74 12.34
CA ASN A 668 -26.54 12.77 12.39
C ASN A 668 -27.71 12.44 13.30
N GLU A 669 -27.83 11.18 13.71
CA GLU A 669 -28.96 10.71 14.50
C GLU A 669 -28.58 10.51 15.96
N ASP A 670 -29.49 10.87 16.89
CA ASP A 670 -29.42 10.46 18.29
C ASP A 670 -29.83 8.99 18.38
N ILE A 671 -28.89 8.10 18.12
CA ILE A 671 -29.05 6.66 18.26
C ILE A 671 -28.54 6.21 19.61
N ASP A 672 -29.32 5.37 20.25
CA ASP A 672 -28.94 4.75 21.51
C ASP A 672 -27.97 3.57 21.18
N PHE A 673 -26.69 3.76 21.47
CA PHE A 673 -25.66 2.75 21.30
C PHE A 673 -25.42 2.04 22.64
N ASN A 674 -25.37 0.71 22.58
CA ASN A 674 -24.81 -0.05 23.68
C ASN A 674 -23.31 0.20 23.76
N THR A 675 -22.81 0.63 24.90
CA THR A 675 -21.40 1.04 25.04
C THR A 675 -20.67 0.16 26.05
N PHE A 676 -19.48 -0.34 25.68
CA PHE A 676 -18.71 -1.24 26.51
C PHE A 676 -17.22 -0.83 26.51
N GLU A 677 -16.65 -0.74 27.70
CA GLU A 677 -15.20 -0.60 27.89
C GLU A 677 -14.63 -1.92 28.42
N ILE A 678 -13.77 -2.56 27.65
CA ILE A 678 -13.11 -3.79 28.08
C ILE A 678 -11.88 -3.41 28.89
N SER A 679 -11.88 -3.73 30.16
CA SER A 679 -10.71 -3.51 31.01
C SER A 679 -9.56 -4.42 30.57
N THR A 680 -8.35 -3.83 30.51
CA THR A 680 -7.15 -4.63 30.32
C THR A 680 -6.47 -4.90 31.64
N PRO A 681 -5.72 -6.00 31.72
CA PRO A 681 -4.73 -6.19 32.77
C PRO A 681 -3.64 -5.12 32.81
N LEU A 682 -3.49 -4.30 31.75
CA LEU A 682 -2.55 -3.18 31.65
C LEU A 682 -2.71 -2.13 32.75
N THR A 683 -3.77 -2.18 33.55
CA THR A 683 -3.98 -1.32 34.72
C THR A 683 -2.94 -1.49 35.83
N SER A 684 -2.07 -2.50 35.75
CA SER A 684 -1.02 -2.76 36.74
C SER A 684 0.40 -2.39 36.32
N SER A 685 0.64 -1.76 35.16
CA SER A 685 1.99 -1.45 34.68
C SER A 685 2.68 -0.32 35.46
N ASN A 686 2.87 -0.54 36.75
CA ASN A 686 3.73 0.28 37.61
C ASN A 686 5.20 0.35 37.15
N HIS A 687 5.54 -0.23 36.01
CA HIS A 687 6.89 -0.39 35.52
C HIS A 687 7.29 0.59 34.41
N THR A 688 6.32 1.28 33.77
CA THR A 688 6.64 2.25 32.72
C THR A 688 6.68 3.66 33.28
N ASN A 689 7.75 4.38 32.91
CA ASN A 689 7.95 5.76 33.30
C ASN A 689 7.60 6.69 32.13
N VAL A 690 6.94 7.80 32.44
CA VAL A 690 6.75 8.93 31.52
C VAL A 690 7.59 10.08 32.01
N PHE A 691 8.50 10.56 31.19
CA PHE A 691 9.39 11.67 31.51
C PHE A 691 9.04 12.89 30.65
N VAL A 692 8.86 14.03 31.28
CA VAL A 692 8.61 15.32 30.60
C VAL A 692 9.76 16.25 30.92
N PRO A 693 10.63 16.59 29.95
CA PRO A 693 11.70 17.57 30.13
C PRO A 693 11.16 18.93 30.57
N ASN A 694 11.90 19.60 31.45
CA ASN A 694 11.56 20.95 31.92
C ASN A 694 12.64 22.01 31.61
N ASP A 695 13.71 21.58 30.98
CA ASP A 695 14.81 22.39 30.44
C ASP A 695 14.75 22.53 28.90
N VAL A 696 13.73 21.98 28.28
CA VAL A 696 13.43 22.19 26.85
C VAL A 696 12.43 23.34 26.75
N GLU A 697 12.73 24.32 25.90
CA GLU A 697 11.83 25.44 25.67
C GLU A 697 10.52 24.98 25.04
N THR A 698 9.43 25.69 25.34
CA THR A 698 8.14 25.45 24.70
C THR A 698 8.28 25.62 23.18
N TYR A 699 7.83 24.60 22.40
CA TYR A 699 7.86 24.67 20.95
C TYR A 699 7.26 25.97 20.41
N ASN A 700 8.07 26.69 19.64
CA ASN A 700 7.66 27.82 18.87
C ASN A 700 8.35 27.76 17.50
N TYR A 701 7.68 28.21 16.45
CA TYR A 701 8.25 28.23 15.09
C TYR A 701 9.55 29.05 14.98
N LYS A 702 9.76 30.00 15.89
CA LYS A 702 10.95 30.86 15.93
C LYS A 702 12.17 30.22 16.61
N ASN A 703 11.98 29.20 17.44
CA ASN A 703 13.04 28.49 18.17
C ASN A 703 13.16 27.02 17.76
N LEU A 704 12.82 26.71 16.49
CA LEU A 704 12.79 25.34 16.02
C LEU A 704 14.15 24.63 16.11
N ASP A 705 15.24 25.34 15.81
CA ASP A 705 16.60 24.80 15.82
C ASP A 705 17.03 24.40 17.26
N ASP A 706 16.79 25.26 18.24
CA ASP A 706 17.08 24.97 19.66
C ASP A 706 16.22 23.84 20.21
N TYR A 707 14.96 23.80 19.77
CA TYR A 707 14.05 22.71 20.13
C TYR A 707 14.51 21.36 19.58
N VAL A 708 14.92 21.32 18.33
CA VAL A 708 15.46 20.14 17.65
C VAL A 708 16.77 19.70 18.32
N ALA A 709 17.69 20.62 18.61
CA ALA A 709 18.92 20.31 19.33
C ALA A 709 18.65 19.68 20.70
N SER A 710 17.69 20.22 21.45
CA SER A 710 17.29 19.64 22.75
C SER A 710 16.76 18.20 22.61
N ILE A 711 15.98 17.88 21.54
CA ILE A 711 15.52 16.52 21.29
C ILE A 711 16.71 15.59 21.02
N VAL A 712 17.67 16.03 20.22
CA VAL A 712 18.90 15.26 19.91
C VAL A 712 19.69 14.96 21.19
N ASP A 713 19.89 15.95 22.07
CA ASP A 713 20.60 15.76 23.36
C ASP A 713 19.97 14.63 24.18
N TYR A 714 18.64 14.57 24.27
CA TYR A 714 17.95 13.53 25.01
C TYR A 714 18.00 12.16 24.32
N ILE A 715 18.03 12.12 22.98
CA ILE A 715 18.23 10.88 22.22
C ILE A 715 19.63 10.34 22.51
N VAL A 716 20.66 11.19 22.40
CA VAL A 716 22.06 10.81 22.66
C VAL A 716 22.25 10.33 24.11
N GLU A 717 21.69 11.05 25.06
CA GLU A 717 21.75 10.65 26.48
C GLU A 717 21.09 9.28 26.71
N TYR A 718 19.93 9.05 26.12
CA TYR A 718 19.24 7.75 26.19
C TYR A 718 20.11 6.61 25.65
N ILE A 719 20.64 6.79 24.44
CA ILE A 719 21.40 5.77 23.72
C ILE A 719 22.73 5.49 24.46
N THR A 720 23.43 6.52 24.90
CA THR A 720 24.72 6.40 25.61
C THR A 720 24.56 5.56 26.86
N VAL A 721 23.49 5.76 27.63
CA VAL A 721 23.26 5.04 28.88
C VAL A 721 22.70 3.63 28.66
N THR A 722 21.75 3.47 27.72
CA THR A 722 20.97 2.24 27.66
C THR A 722 21.42 1.27 26.58
N GLN A 723 22.18 1.74 25.59
CA GLN A 723 22.60 0.95 24.42
C GLN A 723 21.41 0.24 23.71
N SER A 724 20.22 0.84 23.73
CA SER A 724 18.97 0.21 23.30
C SER A 724 18.29 0.98 22.17
N LYS A 725 17.40 0.30 21.42
CA LYS A 725 16.59 0.90 20.36
C LYS A 725 15.65 1.99 20.90
N CYS A 726 15.38 3.01 20.07
CA CYS A 726 14.32 3.97 20.36
C CYS A 726 13.51 4.34 19.12
N LEU A 727 12.23 4.67 19.35
CA LEU A 727 11.32 5.23 18.36
C LEU A 727 11.05 6.69 18.70
N VAL A 728 11.27 7.59 17.75
CA VAL A 728 10.98 9.02 17.91
C VAL A 728 9.84 9.42 16.97
N LEU A 729 8.76 9.95 17.54
CA LEU A 729 7.54 10.30 16.83
C LEU A 729 7.43 11.81 16.65
N PHE A 730 7.26 12.21 15.38
CA PHE A 730 7.15 13.61 14.97
C PHE A 730 5.78 13.91 14.37
N THR A 731 5.40 15.18 14.40
CA THR A 731 4.21 15.70 13.71
C THR A 731 4.52 16.42 12.42
N SER A 732 5.82 16.51 12.01
CA SER A 732 6.30 17.22 10.82
C SER A 732 7.51 16.52 10.24
N TYR A 733 7.53 16.35 8.93
CA TYR A 733 8.70 15.82 8.20
C TYR A 733 9.90 16.75 8.31
N LYS A 734 9.68 18.06 8.32
CA LYS A 734 10.75 19.05 8.44
C LYS A 734 11.53 18.83 9.74
N MET A 735 10.83 18.77 10.89
CA MET A 735 11.46 18.53 12.19
C MET A 735 12.19 17.18 12.23
N MET A 736 11.57 16.14 11.67
CA MET A 736 12.15 14.79 11.59
C MET A 736 13.48 14.80 10.81
N HIS A 737 13.54 15.45 9.66
CA HIS A 737 14.77 15.53 8.87
C HIS A 737 15.85 16.38 9.56
N MET A 738 15.48 17.48 10.20
CA MET A 738 16.44 18.28 10.98
C MET A 738 17.09 17.45 12.11
N VAL A 739 16.29 16.62 12.82
CA VAL A 739 16.83 15.69 13.83
C VAL A 739 17.72 14.64 13.16
N GLN A 740 17.31 14.07 12.02
CA GLN A 740 18.12 13.12 11.27
C GLN A 740 19.47 13.69 10.86
N ASP A 741 19.49 14.90 10.32
CA ASP A 741 20.72 15.55 9.88
C ASP A 741 21.70 15.75 11.04
N LEU A 742 21.21 16.23 12.19
CA LEU A 742 22.05 16.37 13.39
C LEU A 742 22.55 15.04 13.94
N LEU A 743 21.70 14.00 13.98
CA LEU A 743 22.11 12.67 14.46
C LEU A 743 23.19 12.04 13.58
N ASN A 744 23.13 12.25 12.25
CA ASN A 744 24.12 11.72 11.32
C ASN A 744 25.49 12.40 11.43
N GLU A 745 25.57 13.59 12.04
CA GLU A 745 26.82 14.33 12.23
C GLU A 745 27.53 13.96 13.55
N LEU A 746 26.91 13.14 14.42
CA LEU A 746 27.43 12.83 15.75
C LEU A 746 28.29 11.55 15.73
N PRO A 747 29.60 11.65 16.12
CA PRO A 747 30.50 10.48 16.17
C PRO A 747 30.03 9.39 17.14
N GLU A 748 29.30 9.76 18.18
CA GLU A 748 28.79 8.85 19.21
C GLU A 748 27.76 7.85 18.66
N LEU A 749 27.27 8.08 17.43
CA LEU A 749 26.24 7.28 16.78
C LEU A 749 26.74 6.46 15.58
N GLU A 750 28.06 6.39 15.36
CA GLU A 750 28.64 5.59 14.26
C GLU A 750 28.18 4.12 14.27
N ASP A 751 27.98 3.55 15.46
CA ASP A 751 27.48 2.17 15.64
C ASP A 751 25.96 2.03 15.50
N TYR A 752 25.20 3.12 15.32
CA TYR A 752 23.74 3.10 15.28
C TYR A 752 23.21 3.27 13.86
N VAL A 753 22.19 2.47 13.52
CA VAL A 753 21.46 2.61 12.27
C VAL A 753 20.31 3.60 12.46
N ILE A 754 20.41 4.78 11.83
CA ILE A 754 19.35 5.79 11.86
C ILE A 754 18.41 5.54 10.69
N LEU A 755 17.19 5.12 11.02
CA LEU A 755 16.14 4.81 10.08
C LEU A 755 15.10 5.92 10.06
N THR A 756 14.77 6.42 8.88
CA THR A 756 13.81 7.52 8.72
C THR A 756 12.68 7.13 7.81
N GLN A 757 11.47 7.52 8.18
CA GLN A 757 10.28 7.26 7.39
C GLN A 757 10.42 7.77 5.95
N GLN A 758 10.15 6.88 4.96
CA GLN A 758 10.15 7.19 3.54
C GLN A 758 8.79 6.88 2.92
N GLN A 759 8.40 7.64 1.89
CA GLN A 759 7.18 7.34 1.15
C GLN A 759 7.30 5.96 0.48
N ASN A 760 6.31 5.09 0.71
CA ASN A 760 6.16 3.75 0.12
C ASN A 760 7.17 2.67 0.56
N GLN A 761 8.01 2.89 1.59
CA GLN A 761 8.98 1.91 2.09
C GLN A 761 8.85 1.61 3.58
N ASN A 762 7.77 2.06 4.24
CA ASN A 762 7.63 1.96 5.70
C ASN A 762 7.74 0.53 6.22
N TYR A 763 7.25 -0.47 5.50
CA TYR A 763 7.34 -1.88 5.90
C TYR A 763 8.82 -2.35 5.96
N LYS A 764 9.62 -1.99 4.95
CA LYS A 764 11.05 -2.33 4.90
C LYS A 764 11.80 -1.67 6.06
N ILE A 765 11.49 -0.41 6.34
CA ILE A 765 12.10 0.35 7.44
C ILE A 765 11.80 -0.31 8.79
N VAL A 766 10.56 -0.75 9.01
CA VAL A 766 10.18 -1.46 10.24
C VAL A 766 10.87 -2.82 10.35
N GLN A 767 11.01 -3.56 9.25
CA GLN A 767 11.80 -4.81 9.25
C GLN A 767 13.26 -4.56 9.59
N GLN A 768 13.89 -3.55 9.00
CA GLN A 768 15.26 -3.17 9.33
C GLN A 768 15.38 -2.77 10.81
N PHE A 769 14.47 -1.95 11.32
CA PHE A 769 14.44 -1.57 12.74
C PHE A 769 14.30 -2.78 13.66
N ASN A 770 13.52 -3.77 13.28
CA ASN A 770 13.39 -5.01 14.08
C ASN A 770 14.68 -5.84 14.08
N ASN A 771 15.41 -5.86 12.96
CA ASN A 771 16.61 -6.69 12.78
C ASN A 771 17.87 -6.10 13.42
N PHE A 772 17.99 -4.78 13.52
CA PHE A 772 19.17 -4.14 14.12
C PHE A 772 18.98 -3.89 15.61
N ASP A 773 19.88 -4.37 16.45
CA ASP A 773 19.82 -4.16 17.91
C ASP A 773 20.11 -2.72 18.32
N LYS A 774 21.01 -2.04 17.62
CA LYS A 774 21.32 -0.63 17.79
C LYS A 774 20.68 0.17 16.67
N SER A 775 19.47 0.68 16.87
CA SER A 775 18.78 1.46 15.86
C SER A 775 17.88 2.55 16.45
N ILE A 776 17.78 3.65 15.70
CA ILE A 776 16.88 4.78 15.98
C ILE A 776 15.90 4.86 14.82
N LEU A 777 14.62 4.81 15.12
CA LEU A 777 13.58 4.99 14.11
C LEU A 777 12.91 6.34 14.28
N LEU A 778 13.00 7.16 13.23
CA LEU A 778 12.36 8.47 13.16
C LEU A 778 11.09 8.35 12.28
N GLY A 779 9.91 8.63 12.85
CA GLY A 779 8.64 8.47 12.15
C GLY A 779 7.66 9.61 12.40
N THR A 780 6.71 9.79 11.47
CA THR A 780 5.63 10.76 11.59
C THR A 780 4.29 10.08 11.86
N SER A 781 3.19 10.71 11.54
CA SER A 781 1.80 10.30 11.85
C SER A 781 1.48 8.83 11.58
N THR A 782 2.03 8.22 10.52
CA THR A 782 1.80 6.81 10.18
C THR A 782 2.46 5.85 11.15
N PHE A 783 3.48 6.27 11.91
CA PHE A 783 4.14 5.44 12.92
C PHE A 783 3.51 5.58 14.32
N PHE A 784 2.66 6.59 14.54
CA PHE A 784 1.76 6.56 15.70
C PHE A 784 0.82 5.36 15.61
N GLU A 785 0.48 4.90 14.40
CA GLU A 785 -0.52 3.89 14.13
C GLU A 785 -0.04 2.86 13.07
N GLY A 786 -0.65 1.67 13.06
CA GLY A 786 -0.60 0.75 11.91
C GLY A 786 0.59 -0.18 11.76
N PHE A 787 1.69 -0.02 12.48
CA PHE A 787 2.85 -0.92 12.40
C PHE A 787 3.05 -1.73 13.67
N ASP A 788 3.46 -2.99 13.49
CA ASP A 788 3.86 -3.86 14.57
C ASP A 788 5.38 -3.79 14.74
N PHE A 789 5.83 -3.21 15.84
CA PHE A 789 7.22 -3.29 16.30
C PHE A 789 7.30 -4.54 17.18
N GLN A 790 8.05 -5.56 16.74
CA GLN A 790 8.22 -6.77 17.56
C GLN A 790 8.65 -6.39 18.98
N ALA A 791 7.96 -6.94 19.98
CA ALA A 791 8.09 -6.54 21.38
C ALA A 791 9.52 -6.67 21.95
N ASN A 792 10.34 -7.53 21.36
CA ASN A 792 11.70 -7.78 21.83
C ASN A 792 12.66 -6.71 21.33
N GLY A 793 12.80 -5.61 22.07
CA GLY A 793 13.85 -4.62 21.83
C GLY A 793 13.46 -3.15 21.90
N LEU A 794 12.23 -2.75 21.64
CA LEU A 794 11.82 -1.36 21.82
C LEU A 794 11.61 -1.06 23.31
N LYS A 795 12.45 -0.21 23.89
CA LYS A 795 12.39 0.18 25.30
C LYS A 795 12.08 1.65 25.52
N CYS A 796 12.07 2.46 24.47
CA CYS A 796 11.79 3.89 24.55
C CYS A 796 10.98 4.39 23.37
N VAL A 797 9.95 5.19 23.67
CA VAL A 797 9.21 5.99 22.69
C VAL A 797 9.33 7.45 23.07
N MET A 798 9.86 8.27 22.18
CA MET A 798 9.98 9.71 22.35
C MET A 798 8.96 10.43 21.48
N ILE A 799 8.19 11.34 22.03
CA ILE A 799 7.17 12.13 21.34
C ILE A 799 7.67 13.56 21.25
N ALA A 800 8.15 13.94 20.08
CA ALA A 800 8.72 15.25 19.83
C ALA A 800 7.69 16.37 20.04
N LYS A 801 6.42 16.12 19.66
CA LYS A 801 5.33 17.08 19.79
C LYS A 801 4.00 16.34 19.88
N LEU A 802 3.06 16.82 20.68
CA LEU A 802 1.71 16.25 20.73
C LEU A 802 1.05 16.27 19.36
N PRO A 803 0.36 15.19 18.96
CA PRO A 803 -0.10 14.97 17.59
C PRO A 803 -1.36 15.78 17.23
N PHE A 804 -1.35 17.08 17.55
CA PHE A 804 -2.39 17.99 17.11
C PHE A 804 -2.33 18.23 15.62
N MET A 805 -3.48 18.19 14.98
CA MET A 805 -3.63 18.60 13.60
C MET A 805 -3.35 20.09 13.43
N ASN A 806 -2.60 20.44 12.38
CA ASN A 806 -2.37 21.82 12.03
C ASN A 806 -3.69 22.50 11.55
N LYS A 807 -3.93 23.73 11.91
CA LYS A 807 -5.09 24.53 11.44
C LYS A 807 -5.10 24.71 9.91
N HIS A 808 -3.94 24.61 9.29
CA HIS A 808 -3.79 24.73 7.83
C HIS A 808 -3.89 23.38 7.11
N ASN A 809 -4.17 22.29 7.82
CA ASN A 809 -4.46 21.01 7.22
C ASN A 809 -5.85 21.03 6.55
N ILE A 810 -5.96 20.49 5.35
CA ILE A 810 -7.22 20.41 4.61
C ILE A 810 -8.34 19.73 5.42
N LYS A 811 -8.01 18.71 6.21
CA LYS A 811 -8.98 18.02 7.07
C LYS A 811 -9.60 18.96 8.10
N TYR A 812 -8.82 19.90 8.68
CA TYR A 812 -9.35 20.88 9.61
C TYR A 812 -10.45 21.71 8.94
N TRP A 813 -10.19 22.22 7.75
CA TRP A 813 -11.14 23.05 7.00
C TRP A 813 -12.38 22.29 6.56
N LEU A 814 -12.21 21.02 6.14
CA LEU A 814 -13.34 20.16 5.79
C LEU A 814 -14.23 19.86 6.99
N MET A 815 -13.69 19.85 8.20
CA MET A 815 -14.42 19.57 9.44
C MET A 815 -15.03 20.82 10.07
N ASP A 816 -14.61 22.00 9.66
CA ASP A 816 -15.04 23.25 10.31
C ASP A 816 -16.57 23.49 10.18
N SER A 817 -17.19 22.97 9.11
CA SER A 817 -18.64 23.00 8.91
C SER A 817 -19.40 21.87 9.62
N GLU A 818 -18.71 20.82 10.06
CA GLU A 818 -19.34 19.62 10.64
C GLU A 818 -19.57 19.73 12.17
N PHE A 819 -18.76 20.54 12.84
CA PHE A 819 -18.74 20.63 14.31
C PHE A 819 -18.93 22.05 14.81
N THR A 820 -19.55 22.18 15.97
CA THR A 820 -19.72 23.49 16.66
C THR A 820 -18.37 24.08 17.05
N SER A 821 -17.41 23.24 17.42
CA SER A 821 -16.03 23.65 17.71
C SER A 821 -15.08 22.58 17.17
N THR A 822 -14.52 22.82 15.99
CA THR A 822 -13.57 21.92 15.33
C THR A 822 -12.43 21.48 16.25
N PHE A 823 -11.93 22.41 17.08
CA PHE A 823 -10.87 22.07 18.03
C PHE A 823 -11.34 21.12 19.14
N LYS A 824 -12.48 21.39 19.78
CA LYS A 824 -12.94 20.59 20.94
C LYS A 824 -13.58 19.27 20.52
N ASP A 825 -14.31 19.27 19.40
CA ASP A 825 -15.15 18.16 18.99
C ASP A 825 -14.43 17.20 18.05
N TYR A 826 -13.33 17.67 17.39
CA TYR A 826 -12.56 16.85 16.46
C TYR A 826 -11.06 16.82 16.77
N VAL A 827 -10.37 17.99 16.77
CA VAL A 827 -8.89 18.02 16.83
C VAL A 827 -8.34 17.51 18.15
N LEU A 828 -8.95 17.86 19.27
CA LEU A 828 -8.51 17.43 20.61
C LEU A 828 -8.77 15.94 20.83
N PRO A 829 -9.95 15.37 20.53
CA PRO A 829 -10.18 13.93 20.59
C PRO A 829 -9.23 13.14 19.70
N ASP A 830 -8.99 13.56 18.45
CA ASP A 830 -8.06 12.93 17.52
C ASP A 830 -6.61 12.95 18.07
N ALA A 831 -6.16 14.08 18.61
CA ALA A 831 -4.82 14.20 19.19
C ALA A 831 -4.64 13.29 20.41
N VAL A 832 -5.63 13.17 21.28
CA VAL A 832 -5.59 12.25 22.44
C VAL A 832 -5.58 10.80 21.98
N THR A 833 -6.40 10.45 20.99
CA THR A 833 -6.45 9.13 20.39
C THR A 833 -5.11 8.71 19.82
N ARG A 834 -4.50 9.56 19.00
CA ARG A 834 -3.15 9.30 18.43
C ARG A 834 -2.08 9.22 19.50
N PHE A 835 -2.14 10.06 20.50
CA PHE A 835 -1.22 10.00 21.64
C PHE A 835 -1.32 8.64 22.34
N ARG A 836 -2.54 8.17 22.69
CA ARG A 836 -2.78 6.83 23.26
C ARG A 836 -2.24 5.70 22.39
N GLN A 837 -2.38 5.82 21.08
CA GLN A 837 -1.84 4.84 20.12
C GLN A 837 -0.33 4.84 20.10
N GLY A 838 0.30 6.02 20.18
CA GLY A 838 1.75 6.16 20.32
C GLY A 838 2.30 5.49 21.59
N LEU A 839 1.60 5.65 22.72
CA LEU A 839 1.91 4.94 23.97
C LEU A 839 1.81 3.42 23.79
N GLY A 840 0.77 2.95 23.09
CA GLY A 840 0.54 1.54 22.80
C GLY A 840 1.59 0.88 21.89
N ARG A 841 2.53 1.65 21.31
CA ARG A 841 3.71 1.08 20.61
C ARG A 841 4.71 0.46 21.57
N LEU A 842 4.81 1.00 22.75
CA LEU A 842 5.74 0.53 23.77
C LEU A 842 5.14 -0.57 24.65
N ILE A 843 3.85 -0.47 24.99
CA ILE A 843 3.21 -1.34 25.98
C ILE A 843 2.08 -2.10 25.32
N ARG A 844 2.21 -3.43 25.29
CA ARG A 844 1.23 -4.38 24.70
C ARG A 844 0.84 -5.48 25.66
N HIS A 845 1.73 -5.82 26.60
CA HIS A 845 1.53 -6.86 27.60
C HIS A 845 1.75 -6.32 29.00
N GLU A 846 1.23 -7.04 30.02
CA GLU A 846 1.34 -6.66 31.43
C GLU A 846 2.79 -6.52 31.92
N ASP A 847 3.68 -7.31 31.36
CA ASP A 847 5.10 -7.38 31.72
C ASP A 847 5.97 -6.37 30.94
N ASP A 848 5.41 -5.62 29.98
CA ASP A 848 6.16 -4.66 29.18
C ASP A 848 6.65 -3.51 30.06
N LYS A 849 7.94 -3.22 29.95
CA LYS A 849 8.64 -2.16 30.68
C LYS A 849 9.24 -1.18 29.67
N GLY A 850 9.13 0.10 29.97
CA GLY A 850 9.74 1.06 29.08
C GLY A 850 9.70 2.50 29.55
N LEU A 851 10.21 3.36 28.70
CA LEU A 851 10.29 4.79 28.92
C LEU A 851 9.57 5.54 27.80
N ILE A 852 8.71 6.45 28.18
CA ILE A 852 8.07 7.41 27.29
C ILE A 852 8.63 8.79 27.60
N VAL A 853 9.12 9.51 26.60
CA VAL A 853 9.58 10.90 26.76
C VAL A 853 8.68 11.80 25.92
N SER A 854 8.11 12.82 26.52
CA SER A 854 7.33 13.83 25.77
C SER A 854 7.98 15.20 25.94
N PHE A 855 8.43 15.76 24.82
CA PHE A 855 9.08 17.08 24.81
C PHE A 855 8.07 18.24 24.83
N ASP A 856 6.81 17.98 24.51
CA ASP A 856 5.77 19.00 24.45
C ASP A 856 5.24 19.33 25.86
N ASP A 857 5.55 20.50 26.33
CA ASP A 857 5.17 20.98 27.66
C ASP A 857 3.64 21.18 27.82
N ARG A 858 2.90 21.25 26.73
CA ARG A 858 1.43 21.33 26.72
C ARG A 858 0.80 20.10 27.36
N LEU A 859 1.51 18.97 27.43
CA LEU A 859 1.07 17.79 28.15
C LEU A 859 0.78 18.06 29.64
N VAL A 860 1.51 18.99 30.26
CA VAL A 860 1.42 19.31 31.68
C VAL A 860 0.96 20.74 31.98
N ASN A 861 1.10 21.67 31.02
CA ASN A 861 0.87 23.08 31.24
C ASN A 861 -0.36 23.65 30.49
N SER A 862 -1.03 22.88 29.62
CA SER A 862 -2.20 23.35 28.85
C SER A 862 -3.51 23.33 29.65
N THR A 863 -4.51 24.06 29.16
CA THR A 863 -5.89 24.02 29.68
C THR A 863 -6.59 22.68 29.45
N TYR A 864 -6.11 21.90 28.49
CA TYR A 864 -6.62 20.56 28.13
C TYR A 864 -5.73 19.39 28.59
N LYS A 865 -4.73 19.66 29.46
CA LYS A 865 -3.84 18.64 30.02
C LYS A 865 -4.57 17.46 30.70
N SER A 866 -5.72 17.69 31.29
CA SER A 866 -6.52 16.63 31.94
C SER A 866 -6.91 15.52 30.99
N PHE A 867 -7.14 15.79 29.71
CA PHE A 867 -7.52 14.79 28.72
C PHE A 867 -6.35 13.86 28.35
N PHE A 868 -5.13 14.42 28.33
CA PHE A 868 -3.91 13.61 28.14
C PHE A 868 -3.49 12.88 29.42
N ALA A 869 -3.65 13.52 30.61
CA ALA A 869 -3.29 12.93 31.90
C ALA A 869 -4.02 11.61 32.15
N GLN A 870 -5.27 11.50 31.70
CA GLN A 870 -6.06 10.29 31.75
C GLN A 870 -5.41 9.11 31.02
N SER A 871 -4.79 9.36 29.86
CA SER A 871 -4.01 8.37 29.13
C SER A 871 -2.74 7.90 29.87
N LEU A 872 -2.37 8.63 30.91
CA LEU A 872 -1.15 8.44 31.70
C LEU A 872 -1.41 8.03 33.15
N GLU A 873 -2.66 7.75 33.55
CA GLU A 873 -3.03 7.43 34.96
C GLU A 873 -2.29 6.21 35.49
N HIS A 874 -1.98 5.25 34.64
CA HIS A 874 -1.31 4.00 35.01
C HIS A 874 0.24 4.09 34.93
N PHE A 875 0.80 5.25 34.58
CA PHE A 875 2.24 5.43 34.37
C PHE A 875 2.87 6.30 35.46
N LYS A 876 4.13 6.00 35.80
CA LYS A 876 4.90 6.85 36.71
C LYS A 876 5.36 8.12 36.00
N GLN A 877 4.67 9.21 36.24
CA GLN A 877 5.01 10.50 35.64
C GLN A 877 6.14 11.19 36.39
N ARG A 878 7.13 11.66 35.65
CA ARG A 878 8.29 12.39 36.17
C ARG A 878 8.57 13.63 35.33
N LYS A 879 8.93 14.72 35.97
CA LYS A 879 9.36 15.95 35.30
C LYS A 879 10.75 16.30 35.76
N GLY A 880 11.65 16.72 34.87
CA GLY A 880 13.01 17.05 35.23
C GLY A 880 13.84 17.53 34.05
N ASN A 881 15.09 17.87 34.34
CA ASN A 881 16.11 18.24 33.36
C ASN A 881 16.91 17.01 32.88
N ILE A 882 17.82 17.19 31.93
CA ILE A 882 18.64 16.12 31.36
C ILE A 882 19.45 15.35 32.41
N LYS A 883 19.95 16.02 33.49
CA LYS A 883 20.65 15.33 34.57
C LYS A 883 19.75 14.41 35.39
N GLN A 884 18.49 14.82 35.59
CA GLN A 884 17.49 13.97 36.23
C GLN A 884 17.02 12.82 35.33
N PHE A 885 17.02 13.06 34.06
CA PHE A 885 16.78 12.04 33.03
C PHE A 885 17.86 10.96 33.08
N ASN A 886 19.14 11.32 33.02
CA ASN A 886 20.27 10.40 33.16
C ASN A 886 20.17 9.56 34.44
N LYS A 887 19.83 10.20 35.56
CA LYS A 887 19.63 9.48 36.83
C LYS A 887 18.50 8.45 36.75
N LEU A 888 17.42 8.77 36.04
CA LEU A 888 16.31 7.86 35.80
C LEU A 888 16.74 6.68 34.93
N LEU A 889 17.47 6.94 33.82
CA LEU A 889 18.00 5.92 32.94
C LEU A 889 18.89 4.91 33.67
N ASN A 890 19.82 5.41 34.49
CA ASN A 890 20.68 4.57 35.30
C ASN A 890 19.90 3.71 36.33
N GLN A 891 18.77 4.22 36.86
CA GLN A 891 17.90 3.43 37.75
C GLN A 891 17.18 2.31 36.97
N ILE A 892 16.68 2.60 35.78
CA ILE A 892 16.02 1.62 34.90
C ILE A 892 17.00 0.52 34.48
N GLN A 893 18.22 0.91 34.06
CA GLN A 893 19.25 -0.05 33.64
C GLN A 893 19.62 -1.00 34.75
N ARG A 894 19.88 -0.49 35.98
CA ARG A 894 20.19 -1.32 37.16
C ARG A 894 19.05 -2.29 37.52
N SER A 895 17.81 -1.91 37.31
CA SER A 895 16.68 -2.81 37.57
C SER A 895 16.64 -3.98 36.57
N ILE A 896 16.97 -3.71 35.30
CA ILE A 896 17.06 -4.71 34.23
C ILE A 896 18.22 -5.67 34.48
N ASP A 897 19.40 -5.14 34.85
CA ASP A 897 20.62 -5.93 35.14
C ASP A 897 20.43 -6.87 36.35
N ASN A 898 19.65 -6.46 37.34
CA ASN A 898 19.34 -7.28 38.52
C ASN A 898 18.37 -8.41 38.19
N GLU A 899 17.39 -8.20 37.30
CA GLU A 899 16.46 -9.23 36.88
C GLU A 899 17.10 -10.26 35.94
N SER A 900 18.06 -9.85 35.11
CA SER A 900 18.82 -10.77 34.25
C SER A 900 19.76 -11.69 35.04
N LYS A 901 20.06 -11.36 36.34
CA LYS A 901 20.90 -12.14 37.23
C LYS A 901 20.12 -13.02 38.22
N SER A 902 18.81 -12.82 38.34
CA SER A 902 17.90 -13.66 39.12
C SER A 902 17.19 -14.70 38.23
#